data_7c3cf874bc59f631c1600672026ef53c
#
_entry.id   7c3cf874bc59f631c1600672026ef53c
#
_cell.length_a   1.000
_cell.length_b   1.000
_cell.length_c   1.000
_cell.angle_alpha   90.00
_cell.angle_beta   90.00
_cell.angle_gamma   90.00
#
_symmetry.space_group_name_H-M   'P 1'
#
loop_
_entity.id
_entity.type
_entity.pdbx_description
1 polymer ?
#
loop_
_entity_poly.entity_id
_entity_poly.type
_entity_poly.pdbx_seq_one_letter_code
_entity_poly.pdbx_strand_id
1 'polypeptide(L)'
;MHIGTALAPECTAAFASRLLLCLGYKPFLLSPLMVVGKAMSDLSLASGHAAQKVQRGGHLKILISLLFLAASVTLALPAINGGVFNALSTDDAMRLVEVRDLIGGQGWFELFQYRMDPPGGTSMHWSRLIDAPLAALILLLKPLLGMHGAEAVTLYFWPALLFAIALALIAAIARQMSNSTEAQLAAVALAVLSLPALVHFRAGAIDHHNAQIALLLALVLMTTQIEQSAVKAALGGLMASLSLAIGIEMLPAIAAIGVAVFGLFVWRGAPVARQVDAFGAGLAASSLLLAPALLPLSSLTAPVCDAFGGPVLLLTVGGGISLMLMVRIDRYQPTLRMRAVSGATLAIVLVGSFLASFSGCIASPFGHLDPIVISLWVNNIAEAISFARMLQLFPEKVAAYYAFPIMTMGLAVMALIRSCPAERFRWIVASGTLAALIGFGFWQMRGLAAASIVAAPVFAASLTILWPRLASGPKLLLVSVVASPFSLGVAGLAAKPLLDAIFKPQAIGDPSPCRGLSDVASLKRLPKGRVMAPLDLGPAILAETTHDVFAGPYHRNNDGNAALIKLMLAPLPTAQQMLSDRRVDYVITCSAAPDPNIIKLAPEGLEARLSRGETPEFLEPIDLGPAAKISAWRPRK
;
A
#
# COMPACT_ATOMS: atom_id res chain seq x y z
N MET A 1 -34.13 -34.89 -8.20
CA MET A 1 -32.97 -34.01 -8.40
C MET A 1 -32.17 -34.02 -7.11
N HIS A 2 -31.16 -34.86 -6.98
CA HIS A 2 -30.33 -34.97 -5.78
C HIS A 2 -29.19 -33.98 -5.88
N ILE A 3 -29.20 -32.95 -5.04
CA ILE A 3 -28.08 -32.05 -4.80
C ILE A 3 -27.26 -32.64 -3.65
N GLY A 4 -26.23 -33.42 -3.99
CA GLY A 4 -25.25 -33.92 -3.03
C GLY A 4 -24.28 -32.79 -2.68
N THR A 5 -24.43 -32.19 -1.49
CA THR A 5 -23.47 -31.25 -0.92
C THR A 5 -22.26 -32.04 -0.38
N ALA A 6 -21.11 -31.94 -1.05
CA ALA A 6 -19.84 -32.39 -0.48
C ALA A 6 -19.39 -31.38 0.58
N LEU A 7 -19.69 -31.62 1.83
CA LEU A 7 -19.14 -30.92 3.00
C LEU A 7 -17.72 -31.43 3.28
N ALA A 8 -16.82 -30.56 3.73
CA ALA A 8 -15.49 -30.95 4.15
C ALA A 8 -15.55 -32.02 5.29
N PRO A 9 -14.60 -32.96 5.36
CA PRO A 9 -14.66 -34.10 6.29
C PRO A 9 -14.86 -33.74 7.77
N GLU A 10 -14.32 -32.62 8.21
CA GLU A 10 -14.46 -32.15 9.60
C GLU A 10 -15.86 -31.59 9.92
N CYS A 11 -16.58 -31.08 8.94
CA CYS A 11 -17.95 -30.61 9.13
C CYS A 11 -18.95 -31.79 9.18
N THR A 12 -18.65 -32.89 8.51
CA THR A 12 -19.49 -34.11 8.55
C THR A 12 -19.36 -34.85 9.87
N ALA A 13 -18.16 -34.91 10.47
CA ALA A 13 -17.93 -35.56 11.77
C ALA A 13 -18.62 -34.80 12.93
N ALA A 14 -18.61 -33.47 12.90
CA ALA A 14 -19.27 -32.64 13.92
C ALA A 14 -20.81 -32.72 13.82
N PHE A 15 -21.36 -32.89 12.64
CA PHE A 15 -22.80 -33.06 12.44
C PHE A 15 -23.29 -34.43 12.88
N ALA A 16 -22.55 -35.49 12.57
CA ALA A 16 -22.87 -36.86 12.98
C ALA A 16 -22.83 -37.06 14.50
N SER A 17 -21.85 -36.47 15.18
CA SER A 17 -21.74 -36.54 16.65
C SER A 17 -22.86 -35.78 17.38
N ARG A 18 -23.35 -34.67 16.85
CA ARG A 18 -24.48 -33.93 17.41
C ARG A 18 -25.83 -34.63 17.18
N LEU A 19 -25.99 -35.30 16.05
CA LEU A 19 -27.21 -36.06 15.75
C LEU A 19 -27.35 -37.29 16.68
N LEU A 20 -26.22 -37.97 17.00
CA LEU A 20 -26.18 -39.10 17.90
C LEU A 20 -26.45 -38.71 19.38
N LEU A 21 -26.00 -37.51 19.79
CA LEU A 21 -26.30 -36.97 21.14
C LEU A 21 -27.78 -36.60 21.33
N CYS A 22 -28.46 -36.18 20.26
CA CYS A 22 -29.90 -35.91 20.30
C CYS A 22 -30.77 -37.18 20.34
N LEU A 23 -30.22 -38.33 19.94
CA LEU A 23 -30.97 -39.61 19.88
C LEU A 23 -30.76 -40.51 21.13
N GLY A 24 -30.07 -40.06 22.16
CA GLY A 24 -30.05 -40.68 23.48
C GLY A 24 -29.34 -42.03 23.60
N TYR A 25 -28.45 -42.38 22.69
CA TYR A 25 -27.68 -43.65 22.74
C TYR A 25 -26.43 -43.54 23.61
N LYS A 26 -26.36 -44.28 24.73
CA LYS A 26 -25.16 -44.46 25.54
C LYS A 26 -24.27 -45.51 24.91
N PRO A 27 -22.94 -45.30 24.74
CA PRO A 27 -22.04 -46.32 24.23
C PRO A 27 -21.69 -47.31 25.35
N PHE A 28 -22.01 -48.58 25.15
CA PHE A 28 -21.54 -49.67 25.96
C PHE A 28 -20.72 -50.64 25.13
N LEU A 29 -19.48 -50.91 25.58
CA LEU A 29 -18.54 -52.00 25.21
C LEU A 29 -18.01 -52.10 23.78
N LEU A 30 -16.71 -51.83 23.62
CA LEU A 30 -15.80 -52.49 22.70
C LEU A 30 -14.35 -52.42 23.18
N SER A 31 -13.89 -53.46 23.85
CA SER A 31 -12.46 -53.78 23.96
C SER A 31 -12.29 -55.19 23.34
N PRO A 32 -11.70 -55.27 22.15
CA PRO A 32 -10.35 -55.80 21.92
C PRO A 32 -9.62 -55.24 20.70
N LEU A 33 -9.63 -53.97 20.44
CA LEU A 33 -8.95 -53.33 19.29
C LEU A 33 -7.64 -52.61 19.66
N MET A 34 -7.16 -52.69 20.91
CA MET A 34 -5.96 -52.01 21.37
C MET A 34 -4.63 -52.55 20.88
N VAL A 35 -4.56 -53.77 20.37
CA VAL A 35 -3.28 -54.38 19.92
C VAL A 35 -2.98 -54.02 18.45
N VAL A 36 -3.99 -53.83 17.63
CA VAL A 36 -3.82 -53.39 16.24
C VAL A 36 -3.52 -51.91 16.11
N GLY A 37 -4.03 -51.10 17.06
CA GLY A 37 -3.81 -49.65 17.07
C GLY A 37 -2.34 -49.23 17.32
N LYS A 38 -1.57 -50.01 18.06
CA LYS A 38 -0.17 -49.70 18.37
C LYS A 38 0.78 -49.95 17.19
N ALA A 39 0.54 -51.04 16.40
CA ALA A 39 1.30 -51.30 15.18
C ALA A 39 0.99 -50.31 14.04
N MET A 40 -0.25 -49.81 13.97
CA MET A 40 -0.62 -48.77 13.00
C MET A 40 -0.12 -47.38 13.41
N SER A 41 0.03 -47.10 14.71
CA SER A 41 0.60 -45.82 15.15
C SER A 41 2.10 -45.70 14.86
N ASP A 42 2.85 -46.79 14.97
CA ASP A 42 4.29 -46.81 14.68
C ASP A 42 4.58 -46.70 13.17
N LEU A 43 3.71 -47.30 12.33
CA LEU A 43 3.77 -47.11 10.87
C LEU A 43 3.34 -45.69 10.44
N SER A 44 2.40 -45.07 11.14
CA SER A 44 1.97 -43.70 10.85
C SER A 44 3.02 -42.65 11.27
N LEU A 45 3.81 -42.89 12.34
CA LEU A 45 4.91 -42.04 12.75
C LEU A 45 6.09 -42.11 11.76
N ALA A 46 6.42 -43.29 11.23
CA ALA A 46 7.47 -43.45 10.22
C ALA A 46 7.07 -42.81 8.89
N SER A 47 5.80 -42.96 8.47
CA SER A 47 5.26 -42.30 7.28
C SER A 47 5.12 -40.80 7.45
N GLY A 48 4.83 -40.31 8.69
CA GLY A 48 4.76 -38.92 9.03
C GLY A 48 6.12 -38.18 8.88
N HIS A 49 7.22 -38.80 9.31
CA HIS A 49 8.57 -38.24 9.16
C HIS A 49 9.05 -38.21 7.69
N ALA A 50 8.74 -39.25 6.90
CA ALA A 50 9.05 -39.27 5.48
C ALA A 50 8.21 -38.24 4.70
N ALA A 51 6.92 -38.13 4.98
CA ALA A 51 6.03 -37.15 4.41
C ALA A 51 6.44 -35.71 4.80
N GLN A 52 6.88 -35.48 6.05
CA GLN A 52 7.36 -34.19 6.51
C GLN A 52 8.68 -33.77 5.85
N LYS A 53 9.57 -34.72 5.54
CA LYS A 53 10.83 -34.47 4.83
C LYS A 53 10.62 -34.16 3.34
N VAL A 54 9.67 -34.87 2.69
CA VAL A 54 9.23 -34.61 1.31
C VAL A 54 8.50 -33.25 1.23
N GLN A 55 7.68 -32.91 2.22
CA GLN A 55 6.97 -31.64 2.30
C GLN A 55 7.92 -30.45 2.48
N ARG A 56 8.97 -30.56 3.31
CA ARG A 56 10.00 -29.51 3.47
C ARG A 56 10.77 -29.24 2.17
N GLY A 57 11.12 -30.27 1.40
CA GLY A 57 11.78 -30.11 0.09
C GLY A 57 10.89 -29.41 -0.95
N GLY A 58 9.57 -29.64 -0.89
CA GLY A 58 8.58 -28.95 -1.72
C GLY A 58 8.46 -27.45 -1.41
N HIS A 59 8.42 -27.09 -0.14
CA HIS A 59 8.31 -25.68 0.27
C HIS A 59 9.53 -24.85 -0.14
N LEU A 60 10.73 -25.40 -0.03
CA LEU A 60 11.96 -24.71 -0.48
C LEU A 60 11.95 -24.45 -1.99
N LYS A 61 11.53 -25.45 -2.79
CA LYS A 61 11.40 -25.30 -4.25
C LYS A 61 10.39 -24.21 -4.63
N ILE A 62 9.24 -24.18 -3.96
CA ILE A 62 8.23 -23.15 -4.17
C ILE A 62 8.79 -21.76 -3.82
N LEU A 63 9.45 -21.62 -2.67
CA LEU A 63 10.07 -20.36 -2.25
C LEU A 63 11.11 -19.87 -3.27
N ILE A 64 12.01 -20.76 -3.73
CA ILE A 64 13.01 -20.42 -4.75
C ILE A 64 12.33 -20.00 -6.06
N SER A 65 11.26 -20.70 -6.47
CA SER A 65 10.51 -20.33 -7.67
C SER A 65 9.81 -18.97 -7.54
N LEU A 66 9.27 -18.64 -6.37
CA LEU A 66 8.66 -17.34 -6.10
C LEU A 66 9.70 -16.21 -6.07
N LEU A 67 10.87 -16.46 -5.48
CA LEU A 67 11.98 -15.52 -5.50
C LEU A 67 12.48 -15.26 -6.92
N PHE A 68 12.64 -16.32 -7.71
CA PHE A 68 13.05 -16.22 -9.12
C PHE A 68 11.99 -15.46 -9.95
N LEU A 69 10.71 -15.78 -9.76
CA LEU A 69 9.61 -15.09 -10.44
C LEU A 69 9.56 -13.60 -10.07
N ALA A 70 9.66 -13.28 -8.79
CA ALA A 70 9.69 -11.90 -8.31
C ALA A 70 10.87 -11.12 -8.91
N ALA A 71 12.07 -11.71 -8.88
CA ALA A 71 13.26 -11.11 -9.49
C ALA A 71 13.09 -10.90 -11.00
N SER A 72 12.55 -11.89 -11.71
CA SER A 72 12.34 -11.79 -13.17
C SER A 72 11.36 -10.68 -13.54
N VAL A 73 10.23 -10.57 -12.83
CA VAL A 73 9.24 -9.51 -13.04
C VAL A 73 9.81 -8.13 -12.71
N THR A 74 10.55 -8.02 -11.60
CA THR A 74 11.17 -6.76 -11.19
C THR A 74 12.25 -6.29 -12.16
N LEU A 75 13.03 -7.22 -12.71
CA LEU A 75 14.14 -6.93 -13.62
C LEU A 75 13.68 -6.59 -15.06
N ALA A 76 12.50 -7.06 -15.48
CA ALA A 76 12.03 -6.88 -16.87
C ALA A 76 11.74 -5.40 -17.21
N LEU A 77 11.16 -4.63 -16.29
CA LEU A 77 10.71 -3.25 -16.53
C LEU A 77 11.85 -2.22 -16.74
N PRO A 78 12.98 -2.24 -16.00
CA PRO A 78 14.07 -1.27 -16.21
C PRO A 78 14.81 -1.44 -17.53
N ALA A 79 14.83 -2.64 -18.09
CA ALA A 79 15.43 -2.88 -19.41
C ALA A 79 14.74 -2.08 -20.51
N ILE A 80 13.44 -1.76 -20.34
CA ILE A 80 12.64 -0.95 -21.26
C ILE A 80 12.91 0.55 -21.06
N ASN A 81 13.26 1.00 -19.85
CA ASN A 81 13.36 2.41 -19.47
C ASN A 81 14.80 2.97 -19.44
N GLY A 82 15.80 2.25 -19.96
CA GLY A 82 17.18 2.73 -19.99
C GLY A 82 17.90 2.72 -18.63
N GLY A 83 17.48 1.84 -17.71
CA GLY A 83 18.12 1.60 -16.41
C GLY A 83 17.25 1.96 -15.21
N VAL A 84 17.65 1.47 -14.03
CA VAL A 84 16.83 1.54 -12.81
C VAL A 84 16.64 2.97 -12.30
N PHE A 85 17.62 3.85 -12.46
CA PHE A 85 17.49 5.25 -12.02
C PHE A 85 16.46 6.03 -12.85
N ASN A 86 16.28 5.69 -14.14
CA ASN A 86 15.25 6.29 -14.98
C ASN A 86 13.84 5.73 -14.72
N ALA A 87 13.76 4.62 -13.97
CA ALA A 87 12.50 4.01 -13.56
C ALA A 87 11.93 4.58 -12.25
N LEU A 88 12.66 5.47 -11.56
CA LEU A 88 12.20 6.10 -10.33
C LEU A 88 10.96 6.97 -10.59
N SER A 89 9.94 6.83 -9.73
CA SER A 89 8.87 7.83 -9.64
C SER A 89 9.37 9.08 -8.88
N THR A 90 8.52 10.09 -8.80
CA THR A 90 8.81 11.28 -7.98
C THR A 90 9.09 10.92 -6.53
N ASP A 91 8.28 10.04 -5.95
CA ASP A 91 8.42 9.61 -4.55
C ASP A 91 9.63 8.71 -4.34
N ASP A 92 9.93 7.81 -5.29
CA ASP A 92 11.16 6.98 -5.24
C ASP A 92 12.42 7.86 -5.32
N ALA A 93 12.41 8.89 -6.18
CA ALA A 93 13.54 9.82 -6.31
C ALA A 93 13.75 10.63 -5.01
N MET A 94 12.68 11.14 -4.41
CA MET A 94 12.77 11.84 -3.12
C MET A 94 13.18 10.90 -1.99
N ARG A 95 12.67 9.66 -1.96
CA ARG A 95 13.11 8.67 -0.98
C ARG A 95 14.61 8.41 -1.08
N LEU A 96 15.15 8.33 -2.30
CA LEU A 96 16.59 8.19 -2.49
C LEU A 96 17.36 9.41 -1.96
N VAL A 97 16.84 10.63 -2.13
CA VAL A 97 17.42 11.85 -1.54
C VAL A 97 17.45 11.77 -0.02
N GLU A 98 16.32 11.43 0.62
CA GLU A 98 16.25 11.29 2.09
C GLU A 98 17.20 10.22 2.65
N VAL A 99 17.33 9.09 1.94
CA VAL A 99 18.28 8.03 2.29
C VAL A 99 19.72 8.52 2.16
N ARG A 100 20.04 9.28 1.12
CA ARG A 100 21.37 9.91 0.95
C ARG A 100 21.67 10.94 2.05
N ASP A 101 20.68 11.75 2.42
CA ASP A 101 20.81 12.74 3.49
C ASP A 101 21.04 12.04 4.85
N LEU A 102 20.33 10.94 5.13
CA LEU A 102 20.53 10.11 6.32
C LEU A 102 21.94 9.50 6.34
N ILE A 103 22.42 8.93 5.23
CA ILE A 103 23.79 8.40 5.09
C ILE A 103 24.81 9.52 5.23
N GLY A 104 24.48 10.73 4.79
CA GLY A 104 25.29 11.96 4.90
C GLY A 104 25.38 12.55 6.30
N GLY A 105 24.64 12.01 7.27
CA GLY A 105 24.70 12.44 8.68
C GLY A 105 23.50 13.28 9.15
N GLN A 106 22.43 13.39 8.36
CA GLN A 106 21.20 14.00 8.83
C GLN A 106 20.67 13.27 10.08
N GLY A 107 20.19 14.02 11.07
CA GLY A 107 19.70 13.46 12.33
C GLY A 107 18.54 12.48 12.13
N TRP A 108 18.46 11.44 12.97
CA TRP A 108 17.43 10.40 12.87
C TRP A 108 16.00 10.94 12.91
N PHE A 109 15.73 11.91 13.79
CA PHE A 109 14.42 12.55 13.94
C PHE A 109 14.24 13.77 13.05
N GLU A 110 15.25 14.12 12.27
CA GLU A 110 15.26 15.29 11.41
C GLU A 110 14.72 14.89 10.02
N LEU A 111 13.41 15.02 9.84
CA LEU A 111 12.72 14.75 8.58
C LEU A 111 12.52 16.07 7.81
N PHE A 112 13.63 16.68 7.43
CA PHE A 112 13.61 17.99 6.79
C PHE A 112 14.43 17.99 5.51
N GLN A 113 13.80 18.37 4.39
CA GLN A 113 14.49 18.54 3.12
C GLN A 113 14.87 20.02 2.96
N TYR A 114 16.11 20.36 3.32
CA TYR A 114 16.61 21.73 3.28
C TYR A 114 16.78 22.30 1.88
N ARG A 115 16.92 21.43 0.88
CA ARG A 115 17.07 21.82 -0.52
C ARG A 115 15.73 22.02 -1.23
N MET A 116 14.60 21.87 -0.53
CA MET A 116 13.26 22.16 -1.04
C MET A 116 12.68 23.39 -0.33
N ASP A 117 12.17 24.35 -1.11
CA ASP A 117 11.68 25.67 -0.66
C ASP A 117 12.70 26.46 0.19
N PRO A 118 13.91 26.75 -0.35
CA PRO A 118 14.94 27.48 0.37
C PRO A 118 14.52 28.93 0.60
N PRO A 119 14.89 29.57 1.76
CA PRO A 119 15.83 29.04 2.76
C PRO A 119 15.17 28.22 3.88
N GLY A 120 13.84 28.11 3.92
CA GLY A 120 13.10 27.47 5.01
C GLY A 120 13.28 25.95 5.05
N GLY A 121 13.27 25.32 3.90
CA GLY A 121 13.21 23.89 3.77
C GLY A 121 11.79 23.32 3.96
N THR A 122 11.58 22.05 3.66
CA THR A 122 10.28 21.39 3.75
C THR A 122 10.34 20.20 4.69
N SER A 123 9.40 20.13 5.66
CA SER A 123 9.24 18.98 6.54
C SER A 123 8.64 17.82 5.75
N MET A 124 9.30 16.65 5.76
CA MET A 124 8.77 15.44 5.15
C MET A 124 7.98 14.62 6.17
N HIS A 125 7.02 13.84 5.69
CA HIS A 125 6.11 13.06 6.56
C HIS A 125 6.42 11.55 6.54
N TRP A 126 7.49 11.16 5.86
CA TRP A 126 7.82 9.76 5.65
C TRP A 126 8.61 9.15 6.81
N SER A 127 8.44 7.84 6.99
CA SER A 127 8.99 7.13 8.14
C SER A 127 10.40 6.63 7.89
N ARG A 128 11.29 6.81 8.85
CA ARG A 128 12.65 6.22 8.88
C ARG A 128 12.64 4.67 8.88
N LEU A 129 11.49 4.03 9.12
CA LEU A 129 11.36 2.57 8.98
C LEU A 129 11.64 2.06 7.55
N ILE A 130 11.49 2.92 6.55
CA ILE A 130 11.85 2.60 5.16
C ILE A 130 13.25 3.08 4.84
N ASP A 131 13.64 4.27 5.29
CA ASP A 131 14.96 4.83 4.99
C ASP A 131 16.10 4.02 5.61
N ALA A 132 15.91 3.54 6.86
CA ALA A 132 16.96 2.83 7.59
C ALA A 132 17.40 1.51 6.92
N PRO A 133 16.49 0.59 6.53
CA PRO A 133 16.92 -0.63 5.83
C PRO A 133 17.51 -0.35 4.45
N LEU A 134 17.05 0.67 3.73
CA LEU A 134 17.64 1.10 2.47
C LEU A 134 19.05 1.66 2.68
N ALA A 135 19.24 2.54 3.65
CA ALA A 135 20.53 3.10 4.03
C ALA A 135 21.49 1.99 4.48
N ALA A 136 21.03 1.06 5.32
CA ALA A 136 21.84 -0.07 5.79
C ALA A 136 22.31 -0.96 4.62
N LEU A 137 21.43 -1.25 3.65
CA LEU A 137 21.78 -2.05 2.48
C LEU A 137 22.81 -1.32 1.60
N ILE A 138 22.62 -0.03 1.34
CA ILE A 138 23.56 0.79 0.58
C ILE A 138 24.93 0.84 1.28
N LEU A 139 24.95 1.09 2.59
CA LEU A 139 26.22 1.14 3.36
C LEU A 139 26.94 -0.20 3.38
N LEU A 140 26.21 -1.32 3.45
CA LEU A 140 26.77 -2.67 3.38
C LEU A 140 27.44 -2.95 2.02
N LEU A 141 26.81 -2.49 0.94
CA LEU A 141 27.28 -2.75 -0.43
C LEU A 141 28.32 -1.73 -0.92
N LYS A 142 28.34 -0.52 -0.36
CA LYS A 142 29.20 0.58 -0.77
C LYS A 142 30.70 0.24 -0.84
N PRO A 143 31.29 -0.53 0.12
CA PRO A 143 32.72 -0.88 0.07
C PRO A 143 33.09 -1.73 -1.15
N LEU A 144 32.14 -2.51 -1.68
CA LEU A 144 32.37 -3.42 -2.80
C LEU A 144 32.03 -2.80 -4.16
N LEU A 145 30.97 -1.97 -4.21
CA LEU A 145 30.36 -1.51 -5.46
C LEU A 145 30.47 0.01 -5.66
N GLY A 146 31.02 0.73 -4.70
CA GLY A 146 30.92 2.19 -4.66
C GLY A 146 29.47 2.66 -4.38
N MET A 147 29.27 3.98 -4.23
CA MET A 147 27.94 4.53 -3.87
C MET A 147 26.89 4.24 -4.95
N HIS A 148 27.19 4.57 -6.19
CA HIS A 148 26.25 4.41 -7.31
C HIS A 148 25.87 2.93 -7.56
N GLY A 149 26.86 2.01 -7.48
CA GLY A 149 26.61 0.57 -7.63
C GLY A 149 25.77 0.01 -6.47
N ALA A 150 26.05 0.44 -5.24
CA ALA A 150 25.30 0.05 -4.05
C ALA A 150 23.83 0.54 -4.13
N GLU A 151 23.59 1.78 -4.55
CA GLU A 151 22.26 2.31 -4.82
C GLU A 151 21.56 1.50 -5.90
N ALA A 152 22.19 1.27 -7.04
CA ALA A 152 21.62 0.49 -8.15
C ALA A 152 21.17 -0.91 -7.69
N VAL A 153 22.01 -1.64 -6.98
CA VAL A 153 21.65 -2.96 -6.44
C VAL A 153 20.49 -2.86 -5.44
N THR A 154 20.48 -1.84 -4.57
CA THR A 154 19.40 -1.62 -3.61
C THR A 154 18.07 -1.36 -4.31
N LEU A 155 18.07 -0.55 -5.37
CA LEU A 155 16.89 -0.23 -6.18
C LEU A 155 16.29 -1.46 -6.90
N TYR A 156 17.08 -2.49 -7.18
CA TYR A 156 16.59 -3.78 -7.68
C TYR A 156 16.17 -4.72 -6.56
N PHE A 157 17.03 -4.86 -5.55
CA PHE A 157 16.89 -5.88 -4.51
C PHE A 157 15.69 -5.62 -3.59
N TRP A 158 15.50 -4.37 -3.14
CA TRP A 158 14.44 -4.02 -2.20
C TRP A 158 13.04 -4.37 -2.70
N PRO A 159 12.58 -3.89 -3.87
CA PRO A 159 11.24 -4.24 -4.36
C PRO A 159 11.10 -5.72 -4.72
N ALA A 160 12.16 -6.38 -5.22
CA ALA A 160 12.14 -7.80 -5.50
C ALA A 160 11.98 -8.65 -4.22
N LEU A 161 12.68 -8.29 -3.14
CA LEU A 161 12.54 -8.93 -1.83
C LEU A 161 11.12 -8.79 -1.28
N LEU A 162 10.58 -7.57 -1.28
CA LEU A 162 9.24 -7.31 -0.79
C LEU A 162 8.16 -7.99 -1.65
N PHE A 163 8.36 -8.07 -2.96
CA PHE A 163 7.46 -8.80 -3.84
C PHE A 163 7.49 -10.32 -3.57
N ALA A 164 8.68 -10.89 -3.37
CA ALA A 164 8.81 -12.29 -2.98
C ALA A 164 8.11 -12.59 -1.65
N ILE A 165 8.27 -11.70 -0.65
CA ILE A 165 7.55 -11.81 0.63
C ILE A 165 6.03 -11.74 0.39
N ALA A 166 5.55 -10.79 -0.41
CA ALA A 166 4.14 -10.66 -0.74
C ALA A 166 3.59 -11.92 -1.42
N LEU A 167 4.30 -12.48 -2.42
CA LEU A 167 3.90 -13.72 -3.10
C LEU A 167 3.86 -14.91 -2.13
N ALA A 168 4.82 -15.01 -1.21
CA ALA A 168 4.82 -16.06 -0.19
C ALA A 168 3.63 -15.94 0.76
N LEU A 169 3.29 -14.71 1.19
CA LEU A 169 2.13 -14.43 2.04
C LEU A 169 0.81 -14.71 1.30
N ILE A 170 0.69 -14.35 0.03
CA ILE A 170 -0.46 -14.64 -0.84
C ILE A 170 -0.66 -16.15 -0.95
N ALA A 171 0.40 -16.90 -1.25
CA ALA A 171 0.35 -18.35 -1.29
C ALA A 171 -0.08 -18.97 0.04
N ALA A 172 0.45 -18.44 1.17
CA ALA A 172 0.08 -18.89 2.52
C ALA A 172 -1.38 -18.60 2.85
N ILE A 173 -1.91 -17.41 2.51
CA ILE A 173 -3.33 -17.07 2.71
C ILE A 173 -4.22 -18.00 1.87
N ALA A 174 -3.92 -18.18 0.58
CA ALA A 174 -4.69 -19.06 -0.29
C ALA A 174 -4.72 -20.52 0.24
N ARG A 175 -3.57 -21.03 0.69
CA ARG A 175 -3.45 -22.35 1.32
C ARG A 175 -4.30 -22.47 2.57
N GLN A 176 -4.23 -21.46 3.45
CA GLN A 176 -4.97 -21.47 4.69
C GLN A 176 -6.49 -21.42 4.46
N MET A 177 -6.94 -20.63 3.47
CA MET A 177 -8.37 -20.46 3.21
C MET A 177 -9.00 -21.66 2.50
N SER A 178 -8.26 -22.39 1.64
CA SER A 178 -8.81 -23.47 0.80
C SER A 178 -8.19 -24.83 1.01
N ASN A 179 -7.07 -24.92 1.73
CA ASN A 179 -6.23 -26.12 1.85
C ASN A 179 -5.80 -26.74 0.49
N SER A 180 -5.73 -25.93 -0.59
CA SER A 180 -5.42 -26.35 -1.96
C SER A 180 -4.08 -25.77 -2.42
N THR A 181 -3.25 -26.61 -3.06
CA THR A 181 -2.01 -26.19 -3.73
C THR A 181 -2.33 -25.47 -5.04
N GLU A 182 -3.38 -25.87 -5.73
CA GLU A 182 -3.85 -25.25 -6.97
C GLU A 182 -4.30 -23.80 -6.70
N ALA A 183 -4.98 -23.55 -5.56
CA ALA A 183 -5.34 -22.21 -5.15
C ALA A 183 -4.11 -21.34 -4.84
N GLN A 184 -3.03 -21.91 -4.28
CA GLN A 184 -1.77 -21.17 -4.09
C GLN A 184 -1.18 -20.72 -5.43
N LEU A 185 -1.09 -21.63 -6.41
CA LEU A 185 -0.54 -21.31 -7.73
C LEU A 185 -1.39 -20.28 -8.47
N ALA A 186 -2.72 -20.44 -8.43
CA ALA A 186 -3.65 -19.50 -9.02
C ALA A 186 -3.57 -18.10 -8.37
N ALA A 187 -3.45 -18.04 -7.04
CA ALA A 187 -3.29 -16.79 -6.30
C ALA A 187 -1.99 -16.05 -6.65
N VAL A 188 -0.88 -16.79 -6.77
CA VAL A 188 0.42 -16.25 -7.21
C VAL A 188 0.32 -15.72 -8.64
N ALA A 189 -0.29 -16.47 -9.56
CA ALA A 189 -0.50 -16.04 -10.94
C ALA A 189 -1.35 -14.76 -11.00
N LEU A 190 -2.44 -14.68 -10.23
CA LEU A 190 -3.26 -13.47 -10.11
C LEU A 190 -2.48 -12.26 -9.58
N ALA A 191 -1.62 -12.46 -8.59
CA ALA A 191 -0.78 -11.40 -8.04
C ALA A 191 0.22 -10.86 -9.07
N VAL A 192 0.85 -11.74 -9.85
CA VAL A 192 1.76 -11.35 -10.94
C VAL A 192 1.03 -10.64 -12.08
N LEU A 193 -0.25 -10.95 -12.29
CA LEU A 193 -1.11 -10.30 -13.29
C LEU A 193 -1.88 -9.09 -12.73
N SER A 194 -1.59 -8.67 -11.49
CA SER A 194 -2.22 -7.50 -10.86
C SER A 194 -1.49 -6.21 -11.22
N LEU A 195 -1.76 -5.65 -12.40
CA LEU A 195 -1.15 -4.39 -12.86
C LEU A 195 -1.25 -3.25 -11.83
N PRO A 196 -2.40 -3.02 -11.15
CA PRO A 196 -2.49 -1.97 -10.13
C PRO A 196 -1.50 -2.11 -8.99
N ALA A 197 -1.07 -3.34 -8.66
CA ALA A 197 -0.13 -3.61 -7.58
C ALA A 197 1.32 -3.71 -8.05
N LEU A 198 1.56 -4.21 -9.28
CA LEU A 198 2.91 -4.42 -9.80
C LEU A 198 3.72 -3.12 -9.90
N VAL A 199 3.07 -1.98 -10.10
CA VAL A 199 3.72 -0.66 -10.13
C VAL A 199 4.52 -0.39 -8.84
N HIS A 200 4.08 -0.93 -7.69
CA HIS A 200 4.77 -0.77 -6.41
C HIS A 200 5.90 -1.79 -6.19
N PHE A 201 6.06 -2.78 -7.06
CA PHE A 201 7.11 -3.81 -6.97
C PHE A 201 8.07 -3.79 -8.16
N ARG A 202 7.97 -2.79 -9.07
CA ARG A 202 8.96 -2.61 -10.14
C ARG A 202 10.33 -2.26 -9.57
N ALA A 203 11.39 -2.53 -10.30
CA ALA A 203 12.70 -2.03 -9.90
C ALA A 203 12.68 -0.50 -9.81
N GLY A 204 13.35 0.02 -8.80
CA GLY A 204 13.29 1.44 -8.45
C GLY A 204 12.17 1.81 -7.50
N ALA A 205 11.15 0.95 -7.27
CA ALA A 205 10.09 1.23 -6.31
C ALA A 205 10.60 1.06 -4.87
N ILE A 206 11.12 2.11 -4.29
CA ILE A 206 11.65 2.16 -2.92
C ILE A 206 10.79 2.99 -1.97
N ASP A 207 9.69 3.52 -2.46
CA ASP A 207 8.69 4.15 -1.61
C ASP A 207 8.00 3.12 -0.69
N HIS A 208 7.20 3.59 0.25
CA HIS A 208 6.63 2.80 1.35
C HIS A 208 5.51 1.82 0.96
N HIS A 209 4.87 1.98 -0.20
CA HIS A 209 3.67 1.22 -0.59
C HIS A 209 3.89 -0.29 -0.64
N ASN A 210 5.02 -0.77 -1.16
CA ASN A 210 5.32 -2.20 -1.23
C ASN A 210 5.47 -2.84 0.16
N ALA A 211 6.10 -2.12 1.10
CA ALA A 211 6.22 -2.56 2.49
C ALA A 211 4.85 -2.60 3.19
N GLN A 212 4.00 -1.60 2.98
CA GLN A 212 2.64 -1.56 3.53
C GLN A 212 1.76 -2.70 2.99
N ILE A 213 1.85 -3.02 1.69
CA ILE A 213 1.15 -4.17 1.07
C ILE A 213 1.62 -5.47 1.72
N ALA A 214 2.93 -5.68 1.90
CA ALA A 214 3.46 -6.87 2.55
C ALA A 214 3.00 -6.98 4.01
N LEU A 215 3.02 -5.88 4.78
CA LEU A 215 2.54 -5.84 6.16
C LEU A 215 1.03 -6.09 6.26
N LEU A 216 0.22 -5.56 5.33
CA LEU A 216 -1.22 -5.83 5.28
C LEU A 216 -1.49 -7.31 5.01
N LEU A 217 -0.80 -7.93 4.06
CA LEU A 217 -0.91 -9.37 3.79
C LEU A 217 -0.51 -10.20 5.02
N ALA A 218 0.57 -9.83 5.72
CA ALA A 218 0.98 -10.48 6.94
C ALA A 218 -0.08 -10.32 8.06
N LEU A 219 -0.66 -9.12 8.21
CA LEU A 219 -1.76 -8.86 9.13
C LEU A 219 -2.98 -9.73 8.81
N VAL A 220 -3.41 -9.80 7.55
CA VAL A 220 -4.51 -10.67 7.10
C VAL A 220 -4.21 -12.13 7.43
N LEU A 221 -3.00 -12.63 7.11
CA LEU A 221 -2.60 -13.99 7.40
C LEU A 221 -2.62 -14.31 8.91
N MET A 222 -2.07 -13.42 9.74
CA MET A 222 -2.05 -13.60 11.20
C MET A 222 -3.45 -13.55 11.79
N THR A 223 -4.30 -12.62 11.33
CA THR A 223 -5.65 -12.43 11.86
C THR A 223 -6.60 -13.56 11.43
N THR A 224 -6.49 -14.06 10.20
CA THR A 224 -7.26 -15.24 9.77
C THR A 224 -6.92 -16.51 10.54
N GLN A 225 -5.80 -16.53 11.28
CA GLN A 225 -5.36 -17.60 12.15
C GLN A 225 -5.44 -17.26 13.66
N ILE A 226 -6.10 -16.17 14.00
CA ILE A 226 -6.12 -15.64 15.38
C ILE A 226 -6.64 -16.64 16.40
N GLU A 227 -7.72 -17.39 16.06
CA GLU A 227 -8.31 -18.38 16.95
C GLU A 227 -7.37 -19.53 17.34
N GLN A 228 -6.30 -19.76 16.55
CA GLN A 228 -5.35 -20.86 16.74
C GLN A 228 -4.22 -20.53 17.72
N SER A 229 -3.82 -19.24 17.85
CA SER A 229 -2.60 -18.87 18.57
C SER A 229 -2.61 -17.41 19.04
N ALA A 230 -2.35 -17.21 20.33
CA ALA A 230 -2.12 -15.88 20.91
C ALA A 230 -0.86 -15.20 20.33
N VAL A 231 0.16 -15.97 19.95
CA VAL A 231 1.37 -15.42 19.30
C VAL A 231 1.02 -14.82 17.93
N LYS A 232 0.23 -15.54 17.12
CA LYS A 232 -0.23 -15.00 15.82
C LYS A 232 -1.09 -13.75 16.02
N ALA A 233 -1.92 -13.74 17.05
CA ALA A 233 -2.71 -12.57 17.42
C ALA A 233 -1.83 -11.36 17.75
N ALA A 234 -0.82 -11.52 18.61
CA ALA A 234 0.14 -10.47 18.98
C ALA A 234 0.93 -9.98 17.76
N LEU A 235 1.38 -10.90 16.88
CA LEU A 235 2.03 -10.55 15.60
C LEU A 235 1.08 -9.79 14.68
N GLY A 236 -0.22 -10.11 14.66
CA GLY A 236 -1.22 -9.31 13.94
C GLY A 236 -1.26 -7.86 14.43
N GLY A 237 -1.32 -7.65 15.76
CA GLY A 237 -1.23 -6.31 16.35
C GLY A 237 0.06 -5.56 15.98
N LEU A 238 1.21 -6.26 16.01
CA LEU A 238 2.50 -5.72 15.58
C LEU A 238 2.50 -5.30 14.10
N MET A 239 1.97 -6.14 13.18
CA MET A 239 1.91 -5.82 11.76
C MET A 239 1.03 -4.59 11.50
N ALA A 240 -0.09 -4.46 12.21
CA ALA A 240 -0.95 -3.28 12.14
C ALA A 240 -0.21 -2.00 12.59
N SER A 241 0.50 -2.07 13.71
CA SER A 241 1.30 -0.95 14.24
C SER A 241 2.44 -0.55 13.30
N LEU A 242 3.22 -1.51 12.78
CA LEU A 242 4.29 -1.26 11.83
C LEU A 242 3.77 -0.62 10.53
N SER A 243 2.64 -1.09 10.00
CA SER A 243 2.04 -0.51 8.80
C SER A 243 1.65 0.94 9.03
N LEU A 244 1.00 1.26 10.16
CA LEU A 244 0.60 2.64 10.49
C LEU A 244 1.79 3.54 10.87
N ALA A 245 2.89 2.97 11.37
CA ALA A 245 4.12 3.71 11.62
C ALA A 245 4.91 4.05 10.35
N ILE A 246 4.62 3.37 9.24
CA ILE A 246 5.16 3.68 7.92
C ILE A 246 4.31 4.73 7.21
N GLY A 247 2.98 4.58 7.24
CA GLY A 247 2.02 5.49 6.62
C GLY A 247 0.58 5.09 6.95
N ILE A 248 -0.35 6.01 6.78
CA ILE A 248 -1.74 5.84 7.21
C ILE A 248 -2.68 5.28 6.11
N GLU A 249 -2.19 5.03 4.92
CA GLU A 249 -3.01 4.63 3.76
C GLU A 249 -3.76 3.31 3.99
N MET A 250 -3.18 2.40 4.79
CA MET A 250 -3.82 1.12 5.13
C MET A 250 -4.77 1.21 6.34
N LEU A 251 -4.96 2.40 6.93
CA LEU A 251 -5.83 2.60 8.10
C LEU A 251 -7.25 2.05 7.91
N PRO A 252 -7.94 2.24 6.76
CA PRO A 252 -9.29 1.68 6.58
C PRO A 252 -9.33 0.15 6.67
N ALA A 253 -8.35 -0.54 6.08
CA ALA A 253 -8.24 -1.99 6.13
C ALA A 253 -7.89 -2.49 7.54
N ILE A 254 -6.96 -1.82 8.21
CA ILE A 254 -6.54 -2.14 9.58
C ILE A 254 -7.71 -1.92 10.57
N ALA A 255 -8.48 -0.85 10.40
CA ALA A 255 -9.68 -0.59 11.19
C ALA A 255 -10.74 -1.69 11.00
N ALA A 256 -10.98 -2.10 9.75
CA ALA A 256 -11.91 -3.21 9.45
C ALA A 256 -11.48 -4.52 10.11
N ILE A 257 -10.19 -4.82 10.12
CA ILE A 257 -9.63 -5.99 10.83
C ILE A 257 -9.81 -5.83 12.35
N GLY A 258 -9.56 -4.64 12.90
CA GLY A 258 -9.79 -4.35 14.31
C GLY A 258 -11.26 -4.57 14.72
N VAL A 259 -12.21 -4.11 13.89
CA VAL A 259 -13.65 -4.35 14.06
C VAL A 259 -13.98 -5.86 13.98
N ALA A 260 -13.34 -6.60 13.06
CA ALA A 260 -13.54 -8.05 12.99
C ALA A 260 -13.02 -8.77 14.26
N VAL A 261 -11.86 -8.40 14.80
CA VAL A 261 -11.31 -8.94 16.06
C VAL A 261 -12.21 -8.60 17.25
N PHE A 262 -12.70 -7.36 17.31
CA PHE A 262 -13.70 -6.94 18.29
C PHE A 262 -14.97 -7.81 18.20
N GLY A 263 -15.54 -7.94 16.99
CA GLY A 263 -16.73 -8.76 16.75
C GLY A 263 -16.52 -10.24 17.08
N LEU A 264 -15.34 -10.79 16.84
CA LEU A 264 -14.97 -12.14 17.23
C LEU A 264 -15.10 -12.33 18.74
N PHE A 265 -14.60 -11.36 19.54
CA PHE A 265 -14.71 -11.44 21.00
C PHE A 265 -16.15 -11.28 21.48
N VAL A 266 -16.91 -10.34 20.92
CA VAL A 266 -18.34 -10.18 21.26
C VAL A 266 -19.09 -11.49 21.05
N TRP A 267 -18.83 -12.17 19.94
CA TRP A 267 -19.53 -13.41 19.61
C TRP A 267 -19.04 -14.61 20.44
N ARG A 268 -17.72 -14.86 20.47
CA ARG A 268 -17.13 -16.08 21.05
C ARG A 268 -16.89 -15.97 22.55
N GLY A 269 -16.51 -14.79 23.06
CA GLY A 269 -16.16 -14.55 24.46
C GLY A 269 -14.92 -15.29 24.95
N ALA A 270 -15.03 -15.96 26.10
CA ALA A 270 -13.91 -16.60 26.80
C ALA A 270 -13.00 -17.52 25.93
N PRO A 271 -13.50 -18.34 24.99
CA PRO A 271 -12.64 -19.18 24.13
C PRO A 271 -11.57 -18.44 23.34
N VAL A 272 -11.77 -17.16 23.01
CA VAL A 272 -10.84 -16.33 22.23
C VAL A 272 -10.26 -15.17 23.04
N ALA A 273 -10.55 -15.10 24.32
CA ALA A 273 -10.13 -14.00 25.19
C ALA A 273 -8.62 -13.77 25.19
N ARG A 274 -7.83 -14.86 25.30
CA ARG A 274 -6.36 -14.78 25.28
C ARG A 274 -5.82 -14.24 23.96
N GLN A 275 -6.43 -14.60 22.84
CA GLN A 275 -6.01 -14.16 21.52
C GLN A 275 -6.35 -12.70 21.30
N VAL A 276 -7.55 -12.25 21.67
CA VAL A 276 -7.97 -10.85 21.55
C VAL A 276 -7.15 -9.95 22.47
N ASP A 277 -6.88 -10.38 23.71
CA ASP A 277 -5.96 -9.70 24.64
C ASP A 277 -4.55 -9.59 24.04
N ALA A 278 -4.04 -10.66 23.44
CA ALA A 278 -2.73 -10.67 22.80
C ALA A 278 -2.65 -9.76 21.56
N PHE A 279 -3.72 -9.69 20.73
CA PHE A 279 -3.79 -8.76 19.61
C PHE A 279 -3.77 -7.30 20.09
N GLY A 280 -4.60 -6.98 21.10
CA GLY A 280 -4.63 -5.65 21.71
C GLY A 280 -3.28 -5.27 22.34
N ALA A 281 -2.64 -6.20 23.06
CA ALA A 281 -1.32 -5.99 23.64
C ALA A 281 -0.24 -5.81 22.56
N GLY A 282 -0.25 -6.62 21.50
CA GLY A 282 0.65 -6.48 20.36
C GLY A 282 0.52 -5.13 19.68
N LEU A 283 -0.71 -4.67 19.43
CA LEU A 283 -0.99 -3.36 18.84
C LEU A 283 -0.53 -2.20 19.73
N ALA A 284 -0.90 -2.21 21.01
CA ALA A 284 -0.57 -1.12 21.93
C ALA A 284 0.94 -1.08 22.25
N ALA A 285 1.53 -2.22 22.61
CA ALA A 285 2.93 -2.28 23.01
C ALA A 285 3.87 -1.94 21.85
N SER A 286 3.61 -2.46 20.64
CA SER A 286 4.44 -2.10 19.49
C SER A 286 4.31 -0.63 19.09
N SER A 287 3.11 -0.03 19.16
CA SER A 287 2.94 1.41 18.93
C SER A 287 3.69 2.26 19.97
N LEU A 288 3.64 1.86 21.25
CA LEU A 288 4.38 2.53 22.33
C LEU A 288 5.90 2.40 22.16
N LEU A 289 6.41 1.27 21.65
CA LEU A 289 7.84 1.08 21.39
C LEU A 289 8.30 1.83 20.14
N LEU A 290 7.47 1.89 19.09
CA LEU A 290 7.78 2.60 17.86
C LEU A 290 7.74 4.13 18.03
N ALA A 291 6.91 4.64 18.93
CA ALA A 291 6.76 6.07 19.15
C ALA A 291 8.10 6.75 19.51
N PRO A 292 8.82 6.39 20.58
CA PRO A 292 10.11 7.01 20.91
C PRO A 292 11.23 6.63 19.92
N ALA A 293 11.08 5.54 19.17
CA ALA A 293 12.04 5.16 18.15
C ALA A 293 11.95 6.00 16.87
N LEU A 294 10.77 6.56 16.57
CA LEU A 294 10.52 7.26 15.30
C LEU A 294 10.19 8.73 15.46
N LEU A 295 9.71 9.15 16.63
CA LEU A 295 9.21 10.49 16.86
C LEU A 295 10.01 11.21 17.94
N PRO A 296 10.33 12.50 17.76
CA PRO A 296 10.78 13.32 18.86
C PRO A 296 9.65 13.48 19.89
N LEU A 297 10.01 13.64 21.17
CA LEU A 297 9.02 13.74 22.26
C LEU A 297 7.96 14.82 22.05
N SER A 298 8.33 15.93 21.41
CA SER A 298 7.42 17.03 21.06
C SER A 298 6.32 16.62 20.06
N SER A 299 6.54 15.59 19.26
CA SER A 299 5.59 15.12 18.24
C SER A 299 4.62 14.04 18.74
N LEU A 300 4.80 13.51 19.97
CA LEU A 300 3.94 12.45 20.50
C LEU A 300 2.48 12.92 20.70
N THR A 301 2.28 14.19 21.00
CA THR A 301 0.96 14.80 21.20
C THR A 301 0.57 15.77 20.10
N ALA A 302 1.44 16.01 19.13
CA ALA A 302 1.17 16.92 18.03
C ALA A 302 0.05 16.39 17.13
N PRO A 303 -0.83 17.25 16.60
CA PRO A 303 -1.94 16.89 15.71
C PRO A 303 -1.44 16.62 14.29
N VAL A 304 -0.52 15.66 14.14
CA VAL A 304 0.00 15.21 12.84
C VAL A 304 -1.02 14.25 12.24
N CYS A 305 -1.80 14.72 11.27
CA CYS A 305 -2.93 13.96 10.71
C CYS A 305 -2.55 13.08 9.51
N ASP A 306 -1.40 13.29 8.92
CA ASP A 306 -0.93 12.68 7.67
C ASP A 306 0.21 11.65 7.86
N ALA A 307 0.65 11.45 9.11
CA ALA A 307 1.73 10.52 9.45
C ALA A 307 1.54 9.88 10.83
N PHE A 308 2.46 9.00 11.20
CA PHE A 308 2.53 8.45 12.55
C PHE A 308 2.79 9.57 13.55
N GLY A 309 1.90 9.72 14.55
CA GLY A 309 1.93 10.80 15.54
C GLY A 309 0.81 10.63 16.56
N GLY A 310 0.50 11.69 17.32
CA GLY A 310 -0.52 11.69 18.37
C GLY A 310 -1.86 11.06 17.99
N PRO A 311 -2.48 11.44 16.86
CA PRO A 311 -3.74 10.83 16.42
C PRO A 311 -3.67 9.31 16.21
N VAL A 312 -2.64 8.83 15.54
CA VAL A 312 -2.44 7.38 15.26
C VAL A 312 -2.10 6.64 16.53
N LEU A 313 -1.28 7.23 17.41
CA LEU A 313 -0.95 6.65 18.73
C LEU A 313 -2.19 6.51 19.60
N LEU A 314 -3.06 7.52 19.65
CA LEU A 314 -4.31 7.44 20.39
C LEU A 314 -5.18 6.28 19.89
N LEU A 315 -5.32 6.11 18.57
CA LEU A 315 -6.13 5.05 17.99
C LEU A 315 -5.53 3.66 18.21
N THR A 316 -4.23 3.50 18.06
CA THR A 316 -3.57 2.19 18.16
C THR A 316 -3.40 1.76 19.62
N VAL A 317 -2.90 2.63 20.48
CA VAL A 317 -2.73 2.34 21.91
C VAL A 317 -4.09 2.27 22.59
N GLY A 318 -4.97 3.25 22.38
CA GLY A 318 -6.32 3.27 22.94
C GLY A 318 -7.18 2.11 22.46
N GLY A 319 -7.12 1.78 21.17
CA GLY A 319 -7.81 0.62 20.60
C GLY A 319 -7.30 -0.70 21.16
N GLY A 320 -5.98 -0.87 21.28
CA GLY A 320 -5.37 -2.05 21.89
C GLY A 320 -5.75 -2.20 23.36
N ILE A 321 -5.66 -1.12 24.15
CA ILE A 321 -6.07 -1.10 25.56
C ILE A 321 -7.58 -1.39 25.68
N SER A 322 -8.41 -0.85 24.79
CA SER A 322 -9.86 -1.10 24.79
C SER A 322 -10.18 -2.58 24.60
N LEU A 323 -9.51 -3.27 23.68
CA LEU A 323 -9.66 -4.74 23.52
C LEU A 323 -9.25 -5.49 24.78
N MET A 324 -8.13 -5.12 25.40
CA MET A 324 -7.64 -5.73 26.64
C MET A 324 -8.60 -5.49 27.80
N LEU A 325 -9.13 -4.29 27.96
CA LEU A 325 -10.10 -3.96 29.01
C LEU A 325 -11.42 -4.72 28.83
N MET A 326 -11.90 -4.83 27.60
CA MET A 326 -13.11 -5.58 27.27
C MET A 326 -12.99 -7.06 27.69
N VAL A 327 -11.82 -7.67 27.44
CA VAL A 327 -11.53 -9.05 27.91
C VAL A 327 -11.55 -9.15 29.42
N ARG A 328 -11.05 -8.15 30.16
CA ARG A 328 -11.04 -8.13 31.62
C ARG A 328 -12.45 -7.93 32.20
N ILE A 329 -13.24 -7.04 31.61
CA ILE A 329 -14.63 -6.80 32.04
C ILE A 329 -15.48 -8.08 31.87
N ASP A 330 -15.29 -8.82 30.75
CA ASP A 330 -16.02 -10.07 30.50
C ASP A 330 -15.80 -11.15 31.59
N ARG A 331 -14.67 -11.12 32.32
CA ARG A 331 -14.41 -12.05 33.43
C ARG A 331 -15.40 -11.90 34.57
N TYR A 332 -15.96 -10.70 34.77
CA TYR A 332 -16.92 -10.41 35.82
C TYR A 332 -18.37 -10.71 35.40
N GLN A 333 -18.71 -10.46 34.15
CA GLN A 333 -20.04 -10.68 33.60
C GLN A 333 -19.97 -11.23 32.16
N PRO A 334 -19.78 -12.54 31.97
CA PRO A 334 -19.50 -13.16 30.70
C PRO A 334 -20.77 -13.33 29.83
N THR A 335 -21.44 -12.22 29.47
CA THR A 335 -22.62 -12.22 28.64
C THR A 335 -22.37 -11.49 27.32
N LEU A 336 -22.99 -11.93 26.24
CA LEU A 336 -22.91 -11.27 24.92
C LEU A 336 -23.32 -9.79 25.04
N ARG A 337 -24.38 -9.50 25.80
CA ARG A 337 -24.86 -8.11 26.01
C ARG A 337 -23.80 -7.26 26.70
N MET A 338 -23.14 -7.77 27.76
CA MET A 338 -22.10 -7.02 28.47
C MET A 338 -20.88 -6.77 27.56
N ARG A 339 -20.43 -7.76 26.77
CA ARG A 339 -19.36 -7.59 25.80
C ARG A 339 -19.69 -6.51 24.76
N ALA A 340 -20.90 -6.52 24.22
CA ALA A 340 -21.34 -5.52 23.26
C ALA A 340 -21.41 -4.11 23.87
N VAL A 341 -22.00 -3.98 25.06
CA VAL A 341 -22.15 -2.69 25.76
C VAL A 341 -20.78 -2.14 26.17
N SER A 342 -19.93 -2.95 26.83
CA SER A 342 -18.58 -2.49 27.25
C SER A 342 -17.73 -2.10 26.04
N GLY A 343 -17.77 -2.89 24.97
CA GLY A 343 -17.05 -2.57 23.75
C GLY A 343 -17.55 -1.29 23.07
N ALA A 344 -18.86 -1.10 22.98
CA ALA A 344 -19.44 0.14 22.47
C ALA A 344 -19.06 1.37 23.32
N THR A 345 -19.11 1.23 24.65
CA THR A 345 -18.68 2.29 25.57
C THR A 345 -17.20 2.66 25.36
N LEU A 346 -16.32 1.66 25.31
CA LEU A 346 -14.88 1.90 25.06
C LEU A 346 -14.63 2.53 23.68
N ALA A 347 -15.36 2.10 22.65
CA ALA A 347 -15.28 2.72 21.33
C ALA A 347 -15.75 4.19 21.34
N ILE A 348 -16.85 4.50 22.03
CA ILE A 348 -17.35 5.87 22.20
C ILE A 348 -16.33 6.73 22.96
N VAL A 349 -15.72 6.21 24.02
CA VAL A 349 -14.67 6.93 24.77
C VAL A 349 -13.46 7.19 23.86
N LEU A 350 -13.01 6.19 23.09
CA LEU A 350 -11.87 6.34 22.19
C LEU A 350 -12.15 7.38 21.09
N VAL A 351 -13.31 7.28 20.42
CA VAL A 351 -13.72 8.23 19.39
C VAL A 351 -13.94 9.62 19.99
N GLY A 352 -14.58 9.72 21.16
CA GLY A 352 -14.77 10.98 21.86
C GLY A 352 -13.43 11.65 22.24
N SER A 353 -12.47 10.86 22.75
CA SER A 353 -11.12 11.36 23.03
C SER A 353 -10.40 11.83 21.76
N PHE A 354 -10.54 11.10 20.66
CA PHE A 354 -9.99 11.50 19.37
C PHE A 354 -10.60 12.82 18.88
N LEU A 355 -11.92 12.93 18.89
CA LEU A 355 -12.62 14.15 18.48
C LEU A 355 -12.28 15.36 19.37
N ALA A 356 -12.14 15.15 20.67
CA ALA A 356 -11.77 16.20 21.61
C ALA A 356 -10.33 16.70 21.40
N SER A 357 -9.39 15.79 21.06
CA SER A 357 -7.97 16.13 20.95
C SER A 357 -7.54 16.45 19.50
N PHE A 358 -8.18 15.87 18.49
CA PHE A 358 -7.71 15.86 17.10
C PHE A 358 -8.83 16.08 16.07
N SER A 359 -9.87 16.88 16.42
CA SER A 359 -10.99 17.19 15.50
C SER A 359 -10.54 17.79 14.16
N GLY A 360 -9.45 18.55 14.16
CA GLY A 360 -8.85 19.12 12.96
C GLY A 360 -8.46 18.07 11.90
N CYS A 361 -8.12 16.83 12.33
CA CYS A 361 -7.78 15.76 11.39
C CYS A 361 -8.99 15.25 10.58
N ILE A 362 -10.21 15.50 11.04
CA ILE A 362 -11.44 15.11 10.33
C ILE A 362 -11.98 16.25 9.47
N ALA A 363 -11.88 17.49 9.96
CA ALA A 363 -12.50 18.64 9.33
C ALA A 363 -11.93 18.92 7.93
N SER A 364 -10.62 18.92 7.76
CA SER A 364 -9.95 19.05 6.46
C SER A 364 -8.48 18.67 6.57
N PRO A 365 -8.05 17.50 6.15
CA PRO A 365 -6.63 17.13 6.15
C PRO A 365 -5.76 18.05 5.28
N PHE A 366 -6.39 18.75 4.30
CA PHE A 366 -5.73 19.69 3.39
C PHE A 366 -6.20 21.14 3.57
N GLY A 367 -6.95 21.46 4.64
CA GLY A 367 -7.55 22.78 4.84
C GLY A 367 -6.56 23.92 5.08
N HIS A 368 -5.30 23.58 5.36
CA HIS A 368 -4.22 24.56 5.54
C HIS A 368 -3.50 24.91 4.22
N LEU A 369 -3.81 24.21 3.11
CA LEU A 369 -3.18 24.45 1.82
C LEU A 369 -3.77 25.69 1.13
N ASP A 370 -2.94 26.37 0.35
CA ASP A 370 -3.39 27.45 -0.54
C ASP A 370 -4.44 26.91 -1.51
N PRO A 371 -5.60 27.59 -1.67
CA PRO A 371 -6.66 27.14 -2.58
C PRO A 371 -6.20 26.88 -4.01
N ILE A 372 -5.17 27.57 -4.48
CA ILE A 372 -4.61 27.37 -5.82
C ILE A 372 -3.85 26.04 -5.92
N VAL A 373 -3.16 25.63 -4.86
CA VAL A 373 -2.47 24.35 -4.75
C VAL A 373 -3.50 23.21 -4.74
N ILE A 374 -4.61 23.38 -4.01
CA ILE A 374 -5.70 22.39 -3.99
C ILE A 374 -6.29 22.25 -5.39
N SER A 375 -6.62 23.34 -6.06
CA SER A 375 -7.35 23.31 -7.34
C SER A 375 -6.51 22.79 -8.49
N LEU A 376 -5.23 23.17 -8.58
CA LEU A 376 -4.38 22.85 -9.74
C LEU A 376 -3.51 21.61 -9.54
N TRP A 377 -3.24 21.21 -8.29
CA TRP A 377 -2.40 20.05 -8.04
C TRP A 377 -3.13 18.96 -7.25
N VAL A 378 -3.61 19.21 -6.01
CA VAL A 378 -4.15 18.16 -5.14
C VAL A 378 -5.31 17.40 -5.79
N ASN A 379 -6.25 18.11 -6.42
CA ASN A 379 -7.40 17.53 -7.12
C ASN A 379 -7.04 16.74 -8.39
N ASN A 380 -5.79 16.85 -8.83
CA ASN A 380 -5.29 16.19 -10.05
C ASN A 380 -4.23 15.12 -9.74
N ILE A 381 -3.95 14.82 -8.46
CA ILE A 381 -3.04 13.73 -8.08
C ILE A 381 -3.64 12.40 -8.55
N ALA A 382 -2.94 11.70 -9.46
CA ALA A 382 -3.46 10.50 -10.13
C ALA A 382 -3.88 9.39 -9.16
N GLU A 383 -3.17 9.22 -8.04
CA GLU A 383 -3.47 8.20 -7.03
C GLU A 383 -4.63 8.58 -6.11
N ALA A 384 -4.95 9.88 -6.01
CA ALA A 384 -5.99 10.40 -5.12
C ALA A 384 -7.33 10.64 -5.83
N ILE A 385 -7.42 10.40 -7.15
CA ILE A 385 -8.69 10.57 -7.88
C ILE A 385 -9.75 9.56 -7.39
N SER A 386 -11.00 10.04 -7.35
CA SER A 386 -12.15 9.19 -7.04
C SER A 386 -12.56 8.31 -8.23
N PHE A 387 -13.40 7.31 -7.98
CA PHE A 387 -14.01 6.49 -9.03
C PHE A 387 -14.69 7.33 -10.12
N ALA A 388 -15.48 8.33 -9.72
CA ALA A 388 -16.19 9.20 -10.66
C ALA A 388 -15.20 9.98 -11.55
N ARG A 389 -14.11 10.47 -10.98
CA ARG A 389 -13.07 11.17 -11.73
C ARG A 389 -12.30 10.23 -12.64
N MET A 390 -12.00 9.01 -12.18
CA MET A 390 -11.36 7.98 -13.02
C MET A 390 -12.21 7.62 -14.24
N LEU A 391 -13.53 7.51 -14.06
CA LEU A 391 -14.45 7.22 -15.14
C LEU A 391 -14.48 8.35 -16.20
N GLN A 392 -14.31 9.60 -15.76
CA GLN A 392 -14.23 10.77 -16.65
C GLN A 392 -12.89 10.91 -17.38
N LEU A 393 -11.81 10.37 -16.85
CA LEU A 393 -10.46 10.56 -17.36
C LEU A 393 -9.93 9.32 -18.10
N PHE A 394 -10.19 8.13 -17.54
CA PHE A 394 -9.59 6.87 -17.97
C PHE A 394 -10.62 5.72 -17.89
N PRO A 395 -11.76 5.81 -18.60
CA PRO A 395 -12.81 4.80 -18.50
C PRO A 395 -12.31 3.40 -18.85
N GLU A 396 -11.32 3.27 -19.73
CA GLU A 396 -10.70 2.01 -20.13
C GLU A 396 -9.93 1.32 -18.99
N LYS A 397 -9.48 2.07 -17.98
CA LYS A 397 -8.73 1.52 -16.85
C LYS A 397 -9.63 1.01 -15.72
N VAL A 398 -10.90 1.44 -15.69
CA VAL A 398 -11.83 1.11 -14.60
C VAL A 398 -11.97 -0.40 -14.39
N ALA A 399 -12.04 -1.19 -15.47
CA ALA A 399 -12.17 -2.64 -15.37
C ALA A 399 -10.95 -3.28 -14.69
N ALA A 400 -9.73 -2.84 -15.02
CA ALA A 400 -8.50 -3.37 -14.43
C ALA A 400 -8.40 -3.10 -12.92
N TYR A 401 -8.89 -1.96 -12.47
CA TYR A 401 -8.76 -1.55 -11.07
C TYR A 401 -9.91 -2.02 -10.18
N TYR A 402 -11.16 -1.96 -10.64
CA TYR A 402 -12.33 -2.19 -9.81
C TYR A 402 -12.99 -3.55 -10.01
N ALA A 403 -13.05 -4.09 -11.26
CA ALA A 403 -13.86 -5.27 -11.52
C ALA A 403 -13.35 -6.50 -10.78
N PHE A 404 -12.04 -6.74 -10.73
CA PHE A 404 -11.47 -7.91 -10.05
C PHE A 404 -11.71 -7.89 -8.53
N PRO A 405 -11.39 -6.84 -7.77
CA PRO A 405 -11.71 -6.78 -6.34
C PRO A 405 -13.21 -6.90 -6.04
N ILE A 406 -14.08 -6.24 -6.83
CA ILE A 406 -15.55 -6.29 -6.63
C ILE A 406 -16.08 -7.69 -6.89
N MET A 407 -15.66 -8.34 -7.98
CA MET A 407 -16.02 -9.72 -8.29
C MET A 407 -15.55 -10.67 -7.16
N THR A 408 -14.32 -10.48 -6.68
CA THR A 408 -13.77 -11.26 -5.57
C THR A 408 -14.58 -11.06 -4.30
N MET A 409 -15.03 -9.84 -4.01
CA MET A 409 -15.89 -9.57 -2.87
C MET A 409 -17.19 -10.38 -2.95
N GLY A 410 -17.84 -10.42 -4.11
CA GLY A 410 -19.04 -11.23 -4.30
C GLY A 410 -18.79 -12.73 -4.04
N LEU A 411 -17.66 -13.25 -4.53
CA LEU A 411 -17.25 -14.64 -4.29
C LEU A 411 -16.93 -14.89 -2.81
N ALA A 412 -16.26 -13.97 -2.14
CA ALA A 412 -15.92 -14.09 -0.73
C ALA A 412 -17.18 -14.10 0.17
N VAL A 413 -18.18 -13.26 -0.14
CA VAL A 413 -19.47 -13.27 0.55
C VAL A 413 -20.20 -14.61 0.33
N MET A 414 -20.22 -15.14 -0.89
CA MET A 414 -20.81 -16.46 -1.15
C MET A 414 -20.06 -17.57 -0.40
N ALA A 415 -18.74 -17.52 -0.35
CA ALA A 415 -17.93 -18.48 0.43
C ALA A 415 -18.19 -18.34 1.94
N LEU A 416 -18.34 -17.11 2.46
CA LEU A 416 -18.71 -16.84 3.85
C LEU A 416 -20.07 -17.47 4.20
N ILE A 417 -21.07 -17.31 3.35
CA ILE A 417 -22.42 -17.87 3.56
C ILE A 417 -22.38 -19.41 3.58
N ARG A 418 -21.53 -20.03 2.74
CA ARG A 418 -21.42 -21.49 2.64
C ARG A 418 -20.41 -22.10 3.61
N SER A 419 -19.60 -21.28 4.30
CA SER A 419 -18.57 -21.77 5.21
C SER A 419 -19.15 -22.37 6.50
N CYS A 420 -18.48 -23.38 7.04
CA CYS A 420 -18.80 -23.90 8.36
C CYS A 420 -18.44 -22.88 9.47
N PRO A 421 -19.08 -22.95 10.66
CA PRO A 421 -18.85 -21.99 11.74
C PRO A 421 -17.39 -21.81 12.15
N ALA A 422 -16.56 -22.86 12.03
CA ALA A 422 -15.13 -22.80 12.36
C ALA A 422 -14.30 -21.96 11.38
N GLU A 423 -14.79 -21.79 10.15
CA GLU A 423 -14.07 -21.07 9.10
C GLU A 423 -14.62 -19.67 8.82
N ARG A 424 -15.80 -19.35 9.33
CA ARG A 424 -16.48 -18.07 9.06
C ARG A 424 -15.62 -16.85 9.37
N PHE A 425 -14.85 -16.90 10.46
CA PHE A 425 -14.04 -15.74 10.86
C PHE A 425 -12.99 -15.39 9.80
N ARG A 426 -12.36 -16.38 9.13
CA ARG A 426 -11.41 -16.13 8.04
C ARG A 426 -12.04 -15.35 6.90
N TRP A 427 -13.28 -15.72 6.53
CA TRP A 427 -14.04 -15.06 5.48
C TRP A 427 -14.54 -13.68 5.89
N ILE A 428 -14.89 -13.47 7.17
CA ILE A 428 -15.23 -12.15 7.70
C ILE A 428 -14.02 -11.21 7.60
N VAL A 429 -12.84 -11.65 8.02
CA VAL A 429 -11.61 -10.85 7.90
C VAL A 429 -11.32 -10.52 6.44
N ALA A 430 -11.33 -11.53 5.55
CA ALA A 430 -11.05 -11.32 4.13
C ALA A 430 -12.06 -10.38 3.47
N SER A 431 -13.36 -10.61 3.67
CA SER A 431 -14.43 -9.77 3.10
C SER A 431 -14.42 -8.37 3.69
N GLY A 432 -14.21 -8.22 5.01
CA GLY A 432 -14.14 -6.92 5.67
C GLY A 432 -12.95 -6.09 5.19
N THR A 433 -11.79 -6.72 5.03
CA THR A 433 -10.59 -6.06 4.49
C THR A 433 -10.82 -5.61 3.03
N LEU A 434 -11.37 -6.47 2.18
CA LEU A 434 -11.69 -6.12 0.80
C LEU A 434 -12.74 -5.00 0.73
N ALA A 435 -13.80 -5.06 1.55
CA ALA A 435 -14.83 -4.03 1.59
C ALA A 435 -14.24 -2.66 1.95
N ALA A 436 -13.37 -2.61 2.96
CA ALA A 436 -12.71 -1.38 3.38
C ALA A 436 -11.80 -0.82 2.28
N LEU A 437 -11.00 -1.67 1.63
CA LEU A 437 -10.10 -1.25 0.55
C LEU A 437 -10.86 -0.81 -0.71
N ILE A 438 -11.92 -1.51 -1.08
CA ILE A 438 -12.79 -1.13 -2.22
C ILE A 438 -13.51 0.18 -1.90
N GLY A 439 -14.08 0.32 -0.70
CA GLY A 439 -14.72 1.56 -0.24
C GLY A 439 -13.75 2.74 -0.26
N PHE A 440 -12.54 2.55 0.24
CA PHE A 440 -11.47 3.54 0.15
C PHE A 440 -11.11 3.83 -1.32
N GLY A 441 -11.06 2.80 -2.18
CA GLY A 441 -10.82 2.92 -3.61
C GLY A 441 -11.86 3.76 -4.37
N PHE A 442 -13.11 3.76 -3.94
CA PHE A 442 -14.14 4.65 -4.50
C PHE A 442 -13.88 6.12 -4.20
N TRP A 443 -13.29 6.41 -3.05
CA TRP A 443 -12.88 7.76 -2.65
C TRP A 443 -11.51 8.14 -3.22
N GLN A 444 -10.50 7.25 -3.09
CA GLN A 444 -9.14 7.45 -3.61
C GLN A 444 -8.62 6.15 -4.23
N MET A 445 -8.22 6.20 -5.50
CA MET A 445 -7.80 5.04 -6.28
C MET A 445 -6.63 4.26 -5.65
N ARG A 446 -5.79 4.90 -4.82
CA ARG A 446 -4.63 4.26 -4.16
C ARG A 446 -4.98 3.01 -3.34
N GLY A 447 -6.20 2.89 -2.82
CA GLY A 447 -6.65 1.69 -2.11
C GLY A 447 -6.74 0.44 -2.98
N LEU A 448 -6.86 0.59 -4.30
CA LEU A 448 -7.13 -0.52 -5.21
C LEU A 448 -5.92 -1.41 -5.51
N ALA A 449 -4.70 -0.89 -5.36
CA ALA A 449 -3.48 -1.70 -5.45
C ALA A 449 -3.48 -2.78 -4.35
N ALA A 450 -3.72 -2.38 -3.10
CA ALA A 450 -3.85 -3.30 -1.97
C ALA A 450 -5.09 -4.20 -2.11
N ALA A 451 -6.23 -3.68 -2.59
CA ALA A 451 -7.43 -4.47 -2.84
C ALA A 451 -7.17 -5.61 -3.84
N SER A 452 -6.49 -5.32 -4.95
CA SER A 452 -6.17 -6.32 -5.99
C SER A 452 -5.26 -7.43 -5.47
N ILE A 453 -4.28 -7.09 -4.65
CA ILE A 453 -3.35 -8.07 -4.06
C ILE A 453 -4.05 -8.94 -2.99
N VAL A 454 -4.85 -8.34 -2.12
CA VAL A 454 -5.64 -9.09 -1.12
C VAL A 454 -6.71 -9.96 -1.81
N ALA A 455 -7.27 -9.48 -2.92
CA ALA A 455 -8.24 -10.24 -3.71
C ALA A 455 -7.65 -11.53 -4.31
N ALA A 456 -6.38 -11.56 -4.69
CA ALA A 456 -5.77 -12.71 -5.37
C ALA A 456 -5.91 -14.03 -4.60
N PRO A 457 -5.49 -14.17 -3.34
CA PRO A 457 -5.67 -15.41 -2.56
C PRO A 457 -7.14 -15.68 -2.24
N VAL A 458 -7.95 -14.64 -2.01
CA VAL A 458 -9.38 -14.76 -1.68
C VAL A 458 -10.16 -15.29 -2.88
N PHE A 459 -9.90 -14.79 -4.09
CA PHE A 459 -10.51 -15.25 -5.34
C PHE A 459 -10.22 -16.73 -5.58
N ALA A 460 -8.92 -17.11 -5.57
CA ALA A 460 -8.50 -18.48 -5.82
C ALA A 460 -9.11 -19.47 -4.80
N ALA A 461 -9.10 -19.12 -3.52
CA ALA A 461 -9.71 -19.92 -2.46
C ALA A 461 -11.23 -20.01 -2.62
N SER A 462 -11.90 -18.90 -2.96
CA SER A 462 -13.36 -18.91 -3.18
C SER A 462 -13.77 -19.85 -4.29
N LEU A 463 -13.06 -19.83 -5.43
CA LEU A 463 -13.36 -20.71 -6.57
C LEU A 463 -13.23 -22.19 -6.21
N THR A 464 -12.22 -22.58 -5.46
CA THR A 464 -12.03 -23.98 -5.06
C THR A 464 -13.13 -24.50 -4.14
N ILE A 465 -13.67 -23.63 -3.28
CA ILE A 465 -14.74 -23.97 -2.34
C ILE A 465 -16.11 -23.97 -3.03
N LEU A 466 -16.37 -22.93 -3.84
CA LEU A 466 -17.69 -22.75 -4.46
C LEU A 466 -17.91 -23.70 -5.64
N TRP A 467 -16.86 -24.00 -6.38
CA TRP A 467 -16.91 -24.87 -7.56
C TRP A 467 -15.76 -25.90 -7.58
N PRO A 468 -15.85 -26.99 -6.79
CA PRO A 468 -14.79 -28.01 -6.74
C PRO A 468 -14.41 -28.59 -8.10
N ARG A 469 -15.34 -28.57 -9.08
CA ARG A 469 -15.06 -29.03 -10.46
C ARG A 469 -14.09 -28.12 -11.22
N LEU A 470 -13.94 -26.87 -10.82
CA LEU A 470 -12.95 -25.91 -11.34
C LEU A 470 -11.63 -25.98 -10.60
N ALA A 471 -11.58 -26.68 -9.45
CA ALA A 471 -10.39 -26.77 -8.61
C ALA A 471 -9.25 -27.61 -9.24
N SER A 472 -9.45 -28.25 -10.40
CA SER A 472 -8.35 -28.87 -11.16
C SER A 472 -7.39 -27.78 -11.64
N GLY A 473 -6.07 -27.94 -11.40
CA GLY A 473 -5.04 -26.94 -11.60
C GLY A 473 -5.15 -26.13 -12.90
N PRO A 474 -5.23 -26.78 -14.09
CA PRO A 474 -5.31 -26.02 -15.35
C PRO A 474 -6.56 -25.16 -15.50
N LYS A 475 -7.73 -25.66 -15.06
CA LYS A 475 -8.99 -24.92 -15.16
C LYS A 475 -9.01 -23.70 -14.22
N LEU A 476 -8.56 -23.90 -12.97
CA LEU A 476 -8.48 -22.83 -11.99
C LEU A 476 -7.52 -21.73 -12.47
N LEU A 477 -6.35 -22.13 -13.00
CA LEU A 477 -5.37 -21.18 -13.55
C LEU A 477 -5.96 -20.41 -14.74
N LEU A 478 -6.63 -21.08 -15.68
CA LEU A 478 -7.26 -20.42 -16.83
C LEU A 478 -8.30 -19.39 -16.40
N VAL A 479 -9.22 -19.77 -15.49
CA VAL A 479 -10.23 -18.84 -14.96
C VAL A 479 -9.56 -17.65 -14.25
N SER A 480 -8.49 -17.91 -13.48
CA SER A 480 -7.74 -16.86 -12.79
C SER A 480 -7.06 -15.90 -13.76
N VAL A 481 -6.44 -16.40 -14.82
CA VAL A 481 -5.83 -15.55 -15.87
C VAL A 481 -6.88 -14.69 -16.57
N VAL A 482 -8.01 -15.27 -16.96
CA VAL A 482 -9.11 -14.53 -17.62
C VAL A 482 -9.72 -13.47 -16.71
N ALA A 483 -9.88 -13.76 -15.42
CA ALA A 483 -10.44 -12.83 -14.44
C ALA A 483 -9.41 -11.80 -13.91
N SER A 484 -8.13 -11.93 -14.25
CA SER A 484 -7.06 -11.10 -13.71
C SER A 484 -7.20 -9.61 -14.09
N PRO A 485 -6.66 -8.70 -13.26
CA PRO A 485 -6.59 -7.28 -13.60
C PRO A 485 -5.90 -7.00 -14.94
N PHE A 486 -4.91 -7.82 -15.33
CA PHE A 486 -4.27 -7.73 -16.65
C PHE A 486 -5.27 -7.97 -17.78
N SER A 487 -5.97 -9.09 -17.77
CA SER A 487 -6.94 -9.45 -18.83
C SER A 487 -8.10 -8.46 -18.88
N LEU A 488 -8.58 -8.00 -17.73
CA LEU A 488 -9.59 -6.95 -17.62
C LEU A 488 -9.09 -5.60 -18.16
N GLY A 489 -7.81 -5.28 -17.95
CA GLY A 489 -7.16 -4.10 -18.54
C GLY A 489 -7.07 -4.18 -20.07
N VAL A 490 -6.68 -5.34 -20.62
CA VAL A 490 -6.67 -5.58 -22.07
C VAL A 490 -8.09 -5.44 -22.65
N ALA A 491 -9.09 -6.01 -21.97
CA ALA A 491 -10.48 -5.87 -22.39
C ALA A 491 -10.96 -4.40 -22.35
N GLY A 492 -10.58 -3.64 -21.32
CA GLY A 492 -10.86 -2.21 -21.24
C GLY A 492 -10.23 -1.41 -22.37
N LEU A 493 -8.96 -1.68 -22.68
CA LEU A 493 -8.27 -1.06 -23.82
C LEU A 493 -8.92 -1.42 -25.16
N ALA A 494 -9.32 -2.67 -25.36
CA ALA A 494 -10.04 -3.09 -26.56
C ALA A 494 -11.42 -2.40 -26.68
N ALA A 495 -12.07 -2.15 -25.54
CA ALA A 495 -13.36 -1.44 -25.48
C ALA A 495 -13.21 0.10 -25.53
N LYS A 496 -11.99 0.65 -25.53
CA LYS A 496 -11.74 2.10 -25.45
C LYS A 496 -12.55 2.93 -26.45
N PRO A 497 -12.66 2.59 -27.75
CA PRO A 497 -13.43 3.39 -28.69
C PRO A 497 -14.92 3.52 -28.31
N LEU A 498 -15.51 2.44 -27.78
CA LEU A 498 -16.89 2.42 -27.29
C LEU A 498 -17.03 3.22 -25.99
N LEU A 499 -16.08 3.06 -25.06
CA LEU A 499 -16.09 3.76 -23.78
C LEU A 499 -15.91 5.28 -23.99
N ASP A 500 -15.03 5.69 -24.90
CA ASP A 500 -14.82 7.10 -25.26
C ASP A 500 -16.09 7.72 -25.87
N ALA A 501 -16.85 6.95 -26.68
CA ALA A 501 -18.11 7.41 -27.24
C ALA A 501 -19.20 7.62 -26.17
N ILE A 502 -19.21 6.76 -25.13
CA ILE A 502 -20.20 6.81 -24.04
C ILE A 502 -19.83 7.88 -23.02
N PHE A 503 -18.61 7.86 -22.51
CA PHE A 503 -18.18 8.70 -21.38
C PHE A 503 -17.56 10.03 -21.80
N LYS A 504 -17.15 10.17 -23.07
CA LYS A 504 -16.54 11.39 -23.64
C LYS A 504 -15.42 11.91 -22.70
N PRO A 505 -14.36 11.13 -22.49
CA PRO A 505 -13.34 11.45 -21.50
C PRO A 505 -12.73 12.83 -21.78
N GLN A 506 -12.46 13.54 -20.69
CA GLN A 506 -11.75 14.82 -20.79
C GLN A 506 -10.33 14.55 -21.27
N ALA A 507 -9.93 15.26 -22.33
CA ALA A 507 -8.53 15.23 -22.74
C ALA A 507 -7.66 15.79 -21.60
N ILE A 508 -6.88 14.93 -21.01
CA ILE A 508 -5.78 15.35 -20.15
C ILE A 508 -4.59 15.52 -21.08
N GLY A 509 -3.84 16.61 -20.94
CA GLY A 509 -2.54 16.72 -21.59
C GLY A 509 -1.73 15.46 -21.25
N ASP A 510 -0.93 14.97 -22.19
CA ASP A 510 -0.06 13.82 -21.95
C ASP A 510 0.68 14.02 -20.62
N PRO A 511 0.76 12.97 -19.76
CA PRO A 511 1.53 13.08 -18.55
C PRO A 511 2.93 13.57 -18.90
N SER A 512 3.39 14.62 -18.22
CA SER A 512 4.64 15.31 -18.53
C SER A 512 5.75 14.30 -18.87
N PRO A 513 6.32 14.36 -20.07
CA PRO A 513 7.41 13.48 -20.48
C PRO A 513 8.71 13.76 -19.72
N CYS A 514 8.74 14.82 -18.91
CA CYS A 514 9.88 15.27 -18.15
C CYS A 514 9.73 14.83 -16.68
N ARG A 515 10.04 13.58 -16.36
CA ARG A 515 9.95 13.04 -14.98
C ARG A 515 11.18 12.26 -14.56
N GLY A 516 11.97 11.80 -15.51
CA GLY A 516 13.13 10.96 -15.25
C GLY A 516 14.36 11.74 -14.79
N LEU A 517 15.25 11.07 -14.06
CA LEU A 517 16.54 11.66 -13.68
C LEU A 517 17.36 12.06 -14.91
N SER A 518 17.29 11.28 -16.00
CA SER A 518 17.95 11.59 -17.26
C SER A 518 17.47 12.89 -17.91
N ASP A 519 16.22 13.28 -17.68
CA ASP A 519 15.64 14.49 -18.28
C ASP A 519 16.25 15.77 -17.68
N VAL A 520 16.70 15.70 -16.43
CA VAL A 520 17.32 16.83 -15.69
C VAL A 520 18.85 16.74 -15.62
N ALA A 521 19.47 15.69 -16.17
CA ALA A 521 20.90 15.44 -16.08
C ALA A 521 21.76 16.58 -16.68
N SER A 522 21.23 17.28 -17.71
CA SER A 522 21.91 18.44 -18.31
C SER A 522 22.10 19.60 -17.32
N LEU A 523 21.27 19.71 -16.29
CA LEU A 523 21.38 20.75 -15.25
C LEU A 523 22.64 20.60 -14.39
N LYS A 524 23.27 19.41 -14.34
CA LYS A 524 24.56 19.20 -13.65
C LYS A 524 25.68 20.12 -14.13
N ARG A 525 25.59 20.60 -15.36
CA ARG A 525 26.60 21.50 -15.96
C ARG A 525 26.49 22.92 -15.44
N LEU A 526 25.36 23.27 -14.83
CA LEU A 526 25.10 24.61 -14.33
C LEU A 526 25.66 24.75 -12.92
N PRO A 527 26.18 25.95 -12.54
CA PRO A 527 26.53 26.25 -11.17
C PRO A 527 25.35 26.02 -10.22
N LYS A 528 25.64 25.60 -8.97
CA LYS A 528 24.59 25.44 -7.96
C LYS A 528 23.72 26.70 -7.87
N GLY A 529 22.41 26.55 -7.87
CA GLY A 529 21.45 27.64 -7.78
C GLY A 529 20.07 27.14 -7.34
N ARG A 530 19.18 28.12 -7.13
CA ARG A 530 17.77 27.92 -6.74
C ARG A 530 16.91 27.80 -8.00
N VAL A 531 16.23 26.68 -8.12
CA VAL A 531 15.49 26.30 -9.34
C VAL A 531 14.00 26.38 -9.10
N MET A 532 13.30 27.13 -9.95
CA MET A 532 11.86 27.12 -10.06
C MET A 532 11.49 26.19 -11.24
N ALA A 533 10.95 25.02 -10.93
CA ALA A 533 10.63 23.96 -11.90
C ALA A 533 9.26 23.35 -11.62
N PRO A 534 8.60 22.71 -12.60
CA PRO A 534 7.37 21.95 -12.38
C PRO A 534 7.50 20.99 -11.21
N LEU A 535 6.39 20.79 -10.45
CA LEU A 535 6.39 20.00 -9.20
C LEU A 535 7.03 18.62 -9.38
N ASP A 536 6.67 17.92 -10.44
CA ASP A 536 7.14 16.55 -10.71
C ASP A 536 8.66 16.47 -11.02
N LEU A 537 9.29 17.59 -11.40
CA LEU A 537 10.73 17.66 -11.65
C LEU A 537 11.55 17.91 -10.38
N GLY A 538 10.96 18.49 -9.34
CA GLY A 538 11.66 18.82 -8.11
C GLY A 538 12.47 17.66 -7.53
N PRO A 539 11.86 16.49 -7.27
CA PRO A 539 12.57 15.32 -6.75
C PRO A 539 13.70 14.83 -7.65
N ALA A 540 13.49 14.82 -8.97
CA ALA A 540 14.52 14.41 -9.93
C ALA A 540 15.72 15.38 -9.91
N ILE A 541 15.49 16.69 -9.83
CA ILE A 541 16.54 17.71 -9.72
C ILE A 541 17.33 17.52 -8.43
N LEU A 542 16.64 17.29 -7.29
CA LEU A 542 17.29 17.03 -6.00
C LEU A 542 18.14 15.75 -6.02
N ALA A 543 17.64 14.68 -6.66
CA ALA A 543 18.31 13.39 -6.73
C ALA A 543 19.53 13.40 -7.66
N GLU A 544 19.46 14.16 -8.77
CA GLU A 544 20.46 14.12 -9.84
C GLU A 544 21.47 15.27 -9.77
N THR A 545 21.15 16.37 -9.10
CA THR A 545 21.96 17.59 -9.09
C THR A 545 22.25 18.10 -7.67
N THR A 546 23.05 19.16 -7.57
CA THR A 546 23.29 19.90 -6.30
C THR A 546 22.40 21.11 -6.14
N HIS A 547 21.49 21.38 -7.09
CA HIS A 547 20.57 22.52 -7.03
C HIS A 547 19.56 22.40 -5.89
N ASP A 548 19.08 23.54 -5.42
CA ASP A 548 17.93 23.65 -4.53
C ASP A 548 16.67 23.88 -5.39
N VAL A 549 15.50 23.37 -4.99
CA VAL A 549 14.24 23.52 -5.73
C VAL A 549 13.18 24.21 -4.87
N PHE A 550 12.28 24.98 -5.48
CA PHE A 550 11.18 25.58 -4.73
C PHE A 550 9.99 24.64 -4.60
N ALA A 551 9.72 23.82 -5.60
CA ALA A 551 8.51 23.01 -5.67
C ALA A 551 8.79 21.51 -5.76
N GLY A 552 7.85 20.74 -5.23
CA GLY A 552 7.82 19.27 -5.31
C GLY A 552 6.43 18.75 -4.98
N PRO A 553 6.06 17.52 -5.41
CA PRO A 553 4.70 16.99 -5.27
C PRO A 553 4.38 16.54 -3.84
N TYR A 554 4.64 17.40 -2.85
CA TYR A 554 4.42 17.14 -1.42
C TYR A 554 3.53 18.22 -0.82
N HIS A 555 2.46 17.80 -0.14
CA HIS A 555 1.47 18.71 0.43
C HIS A 555 2.05 19.60 1.55
N ARG A 556 3.11 19.13 2.22
CA ARG A 556 3.81 19.95 3.23
C ARG A 556 4.67 21.06 2.64
N ASN A 557 4.94 21.01 1.33
CA ASN A 557 5.62 22.06 0.57
C ASN A 557 4.61 23.11 0.01
N ASN A 558 3.63 23.50 0.82
CA ASN A 558 2.56 24.39 0.38
C ASN A 558 3.07 25.71 -0.21
N ASP A 559 4.00 26.39 0.48
CA ASP A 559 4.47 27.72 0.11
C ASP A 559 5.31 27.70 -1.18
N GLY A 560 6.19 26.71 -1.32
CA GLY A 560 6.98 26.50 -2.53
C GLY A 560 6.11 26.15 -3.74
N ASN A 561 5.13 25.28 -3.53
CA ASN A 561 4.19 24.88 -4.58
C ASN A 561 3.28 26.04 -5.00
N ALA A 562 2.74 26.79 -4.04
CA ALA A 562 1.94 27.99 -4.31
C ALA A 562 2.75 29.06 -5.06
N ALA A 563 4.01 29.24 -4.67
CA ALA A 563 4.90 30.20 -5.33
C ALA A 563 5.16 29.84 -6.79
N LEU A 564 5.44 28.57 -7.10
CA LEU A 564 5.59 28.09 -8.46
C LEU A 564 4.32 28.35 -9.30
N ILE A 565 3.16 27.89 -8.79
CA ILE A 565 1.90 28.02 -9.52
C ILE A 565 1.56 29.49 -9.77
N LYS A 566 1.70 30.34 -8.75
CA LYS A 566 1.46 31.78 -8.88
C LYS A 566 2.42 32.45 -9.87
N LEU A 567 3.70 32.04 -9.88
CA LEU A 567 4.68 32.53 -10.83
C LEU A 567 4.30 32.19 -12.26
N MET A 568 3.91 30.96 -12.52
CA MET A 568 3.56 30.49 -13.87
C MET A 568 2.27 31.14 -14.41
N LEU A 569 1.35 31.51 -13.52
CA LEU A 569 0.14 32.26 -13.85
C LEU A 569 0.36 33.77 -13.99
N ALA A 570 1.47 34.31 -13.46
CA ALA A 570 1.65 35.75 -13.30
C ALA A 570 1.88 36.47 -14.63
N PRO A 571 1.35 37.71 -14.80
CA PRO A 571 1.79 38.62 -15.86
C PRO A 571 3.30 38.93 -15.72
N LEU A 572 3.95 39.25 -16.84
CA LEU A 572 5.42 39.38 -16.90
C LEU A 572 6.04 40.33 -15.83
N PRO A 573 5.50 41.54 -15.54
CA PRO A 573 6.09 42.39 -14.53
C PRO A 573 6.04 41.79 -13.13
N THR A 574 4.93 41.12 -12.79
CA THR A 574 4.76 40.42 -11.52
C THR A 574 5.68 39.20 -11.44
N ALA A 575 5.81 38.43 -12.54
CA ALA A 575 6.70 37.29 -12.60
C ALA A 575 8.17 37.70 -12.38
N GLN A 576 8.62 38.80 -12.99
CA GLN A 576 9.97 39.35 -12.79
C GLN A 576 10.23 39.69 -11.32
N GLN A 577 9.28 40.36 -10.68
CA GLN A 577 9.39 40.70 -9.26
C GLN A 577 9.46 39.44 -8.38
N MET A 578 8.58 38.46 -8.60
CA MET A 578 8.55 37.21 -7.85
C MET A 578 9.87 36.44 -7.96
N LEU A 579 10.48 36.39 -9.15
CA LEU A 579 11.78 35.76 -9.37
C LEU A 579 12.90 36.48 -8.58
N SER A 580 12.88 37.80 -8.58
CA SER A 580 13.83 38.63 -7.83
C SER A 580 13.68 38.44 -6.31
N ASP A 581 12.45 38.54 -5.78
CA ASP A 581 12.15 38.46 -4.36
C ASP A 581 12.59 37.11 -3.77
N ARG A 582 12.39 36.02 -4.52
CA ARG A 582 12.80 34.67 -4.12
C ARG A 582 14.24 34.31 -4.50
N ARG A 583 14.95 35.21 -5.17
CA ARG A 583 16.33 35.01 -5.65
C ARG A 583 16.44 33.72 -6.46
N VAL A 584 15.56 33.54 -7.45
CA VAL A 584 15.56 32.39 -8.34
C VAL A 584 16.75 32.53 -9.30
N ASP A 585 17.56 31.46 -9.42
CA ASP A 585 18.70 31.43 -10.34
C ASP A 585 18.33 30.80 -11.68
N TYR A 586 17.36 29.86 -11.67
CA TYR A 586 16.93 29.15 -12.89
C TYR A 586 15.43 28.95 -12.90
N VAL A 587 14.81 29.19 -14.06
CA VAL A 587 13.44 28.82 -14.38
C VAL A 587 13.48 27.64 -15.33
N ILE A 588 12.80 26.55 -15.01
CA ILE A 588 12.75 25.34 -15.82
C ILE A 588 11.30 25.06 -16.22
N THR A 589 11.07 24.68 -17.47
CA THR A 589 9.78 24.14 -17.92
C THR A 589 9.98 22.83 -18.68
N CYS A 590 8.92 22.04 -18.80
CA CYS A 590 8.92 20.85 -19.65
C CYS A 590 8.53 21.27 -21.06
N SER A 591 9.49 21.29 -22.00
CA SER A 591 9.27 21.76 -23.37
C SER A 591 8.23 20.93 -24.13
N ALA A 592 8.12 19.65 -23.78
CA ALA A 592 7.27 18.69 -24.49
C ALA A 592 5.82 18.65 -23.96
N ALA A 593 5.55 19.19 -22.77
CA ALA A 593 4.21 19.18 -22.17
C ALA A 593 4.04 20.33 -21.14
N PRO A 594 3.74 21.54 -21.59
CA PRO A 594 3.34 22.63 -20.71
C PRO A 594 2.01 22.29 -20.02
N ASP A 595 1.77 22.85 -18.83
CA ASP A 595 0.54 22.55 -18.09
C ASP A 595 -0.69 23.23 -18.74
N PRO A 596 -1.62 22.45 -19.32
CA PRO A 596 -2.77 23.03 -20.04
C PRO A 596 -3.74 23.76 -19.11
N ASN A 597 -3.78 23.42 -17.82
CA ASN A 597 -4.66 24.08 -16.84
C ASN A 597 -4.13 25.46 -16.50
N ILE A 598 -2.82 25.58 -16.33
CA ILE A 598 -2.15 26.86 -16.09
C ILE A 598 -2.33 27.78 -17.30
N ILE A 599 -2.09 27.28 -18.51
CA ILE A 599 -2.23 28.05 -19.76
C ILE A 599 -3.67 28.53 -19.96
N LYS A 600 -4.66 27.65 -19.69
CA LYS A 600 -6.08 28.00 -19.80
C LYS A 600 -6.50 29.09 -18.82
N LEU A 601 -5.96 29.07 -17.60
CA LEU A 601 -6.29 30.05 -16.56
C LEU A 601 -5.60 31.40 -16.81
N ALA A 602 -4.38 31.40 -17.36
CA ALA A 602 -3.60 32.61 -17.64
C ALA A 602 -2.95 32.53 -19.03
N PRO A 603 -3.70 32.81 -20.12
CA PRO A 603 -3.19 32.73 -21.50
C PRO A 603 -2.04 33.70 -21.77
N GLU A 604 -1.92 34.77 -20.98
CA GLU A 604 -0.85 35.76 -21.06
C GLU A 604 0.15 35.64 -19.87
N GLY A 605 0.03 34.58 -19.07
CA GLY A 605 0.94 34.27 -17.98
C GLY A 605 2.31 33.80 -18.46
N LEU A 606 3.26 33.71 -17.53
CA LEU A 606 4.64 33.30 -17.83
C LEU A 606 4.70 31.93 -18.53
N GLU A 607 3.99 30.90 -18.01
CA GLU A 607 3.97 29.55 -18.61
C GLU A 607 3.46 29.57 -20.05
N ALA A 608 2.35 30.28 -20.30
CA ALA A 608 1.75 30.37 -21.61
C ALA A 608 2.68 31.02 -22.65
N ARG A 609 3.43 32.05 -22.25
CA ARG A 609 4.40 32.73 -23.12
C ARG A 609 5.61 31.84 -23.41
N LEU A 610 6.19 31.25 -22.36
CA LEU A 610 7.32 30.33 -22.51
C LEU A 610 6.96 29.12 -23.39
N SER A 611 5.73 28.59 -23.28
CA SER A 611 5.25 27.48 -24.10
C SER A 611 5.08 27.83 -25.60
N ARG A 612 4.84 29.12 -25.92
CA ARG A 612 4.81 29.64 -27.28
C ARG A 612 6.20 29.98 -27.83
N GLY A 613 7.27 29.76 -27.02
CA GLY A 613 8.64 30.13 -27.40
C GLY A 613 8.96 31.61 -27.20
N GLU A 614 8.07 32.36 -26.55
CA GLU A 614 8.30 33.78 -26.25
C GLU A 614 9.21 33.86 -25.02
N THR A 615 10.42 34.39 -25.17
CA THR A 615 11.34 34.61 -24.03
C THR A 615 11.21 36.09 -23.58
N PRO A 616 10.70 36.32 -22.33
CA PRO A 616 10.65 37.68 -21.78
C PRO A 616 12.04 38.31 -21.67
N GLU A 617 12.15 39.65 -21.77
CA GLU A 617 13.42 40.37 -21.74
C GLU A 617 14.24 40.15 -20.46
N PHE A 618 13.57 39.91 -19.34
CA PHE A 618 14.22 39.62 -18.04
C PHE A 618 14.71 38.17 -17.88
N LEU A 619 14.50 37.31 -18.89
CA LEU A 619 14.99 35.93 -18.94
C LEU A 619 16.04 35.76 -20.04
N GLU A 620 17.09 35.02 -19.76
CA GLU A 620 18.11 34.63 -20.71
C GLU A 620 18.03 33.11 -20.90
N PRO A 621 17.82 32.62 -22.16
CA PRO A 621 17.73 31.18 -22.40
C PRO A 621 19.08 30.51 -22.18
N ILE A 622 19.05 29.29 -21.65
CA ILE A 622 20.23 28.46 -21.42
C ILE A 622 20.18 27.27 -22.41
N ASP A 623 21.23 27.11 -23.17
CA ASP A 623 21.37 25.96 -24.04
C ASP A 623 21.74 24.70 -23.25
N LEU A 624 20.77 23.77 -23.14
CA LEU A 624 20.94 22.46 -22.52
C LEU A 624 21.32 21.36 -23.53
N GLY A 625 21.41 21.71 -24.81
CA GLY A 625 21.69 20.80 -25.92
C GLY A 625 20.43 20.23 -26.59
N PRO A 626 20.58 19.70 -27.81
CA PRO A 626 19.44 19.35 -28.69
C PRO A 626 18.58 18.16 -28.19
N ALA A 627 19.10 17.37 -27.27
CA ALA A 627 18.38 16.21 -26.70
C ALA A 627 17.62 16.56 -25.41
N ALA A 628 17.68 17.82 -24.94
CA ALA A 628 17.01 18.21 -23.71
C ALA A 628 15.49 18.25 -23.89
N LYS A 629 14.75 17.58 -23.01
CA LYS A 629 13.28 17.63 -22.96
C LYS A 629 12.77 18.81 -22.13
N ILE A 630 13.66 19.47 -21.41
CA ILE A 630 13.38 20.64 -20.58
C ILE A 630 13.99 21.89 -21.22
N SER A 631 13.35 23.02 -21.01
CA SER A 631 13.90 24.33 -21.31
C SER A 631 14.31 25.05 -20.04
N ALA A 632 15.38 25.82 -20.10
CA ALA A 632 15.93 26.53 -18.95
C ALA A 632 16.22 27.99 -19.28
N TRP A 633 15.98 28.86 -18.31
CA TRP A 633 16.28 30.29 -18.38
C TRP A 633 16.95 30.75 -17.11
N ARG A 634 17.78 31.78 -17.26
CA ARG A 634 18.37 32.52 -16.14
C ARG A 634 17.70 33.90 -16.04
N PRO A 635 17.16 34.31 -14.87
CA PRO A 635 16.73 35.67 -14.67
C PRO A 635 17.91 36.65 -14.82
N ARG A 636 17.73 37.70 -15.61
CA ARG A 636 18.70 38.79 -15.72
C ARG A 636 18.67 39.58 -14.40
N LYS A 637 19.85 39.88 -13.84
CA LYS A 637 20.01 40.67 -12.62
C LYS A 637 19.77 42.17 -12.90
#